data_73ac9b9cb0333d9dc75b8e302c810e23
#
_entry.id   73ac9b9cb0333d9dc75b8e302c810e23
#
_cell.length_a   1.000
_cell.length_b   1.000
_cell.length_c   1.000
_cell.angle_alpha   90.00
_cell.angle_beta   90.00
_cell.angle_gamma   90.00
#
_symmetry.space_group_name_H-M   'P 1'
#
loop_
_entity.id
_entity.type
_entity.pdbx_description
1 polymer ?
#
loop_
_entity_poly.entity_id
_entity_poly.type
_entity_poly.pdbx_seq_one_letter_code
_entity_poly.pdbx_strand_id
1 'polypeptide(L)'
;MLDILEKKLTENQTTRKGLTTAEAEKRLSTDGENRLAKKKKTSAAKIFAGQFHDVMVMILLVSVVISVALGQYADAVPIVLIVIINAALGFIQEYRCEKTLEKLENMTAPTAMVYRDGRLVKIPASEVVAGDVFTLEAGDRVPCDGYINSSRALSCDESALTGEAVPAVKKCRTSEIDFTALNKDYMVYMGTVVTKGVGEVTAVATGERSQMGRVSTMLDDIKEPETPLQKKLGELGRTLAIICLAVCVVVFLAGVLRGEPVLNMAMTGITIAIAAIPEGLPATVTIALALAVRKMLKRQALVHRLHSVETLGCATVICTDKTGTVTMNKMTVTDIFTCTEKSRAYGVTKEGASFDDKALKAWESPDLGRILLCGAACNNARLCPPEKIKKRDRGGRQSELCAEGDPTETAILIACANSGINVSSLGYRRTDEFPFESETRSMTVICADEKGVTTAFRKGAFDVVIKECSHVFSDSGELLTFGGAMRKQAFYKCDEYASKGLRVIAFSQQVDGEWAFLGLMAMKDPLRAEAAKAVAECQRAGIKTVMITGDHKLTAQAIAKEAGIMKAGSIALTGDELDRMDDKQLDEVIENCRVFARVTPEHKLRIVKAFKSRGHVCAMTGDGVNDAPAIKEADIGVSMGISGTEVTKQAADVILLDDNFATLVNSVEEGRTIYQNIRKFVRYLISCNIGEVITMLGGILMGLPMVLLPAQILLVNLVTDSLPAIALGLEPAESSVMKKPPRKEDDSFFSGGLMWHIVIRGLLIGICTLASFTVLLTNTHSLGTARTGALITLVLSQLIHVFECKSEDKTLFTVPYLSNPFLLFSVFISAAALFAGIWLPVLQKVFFTAVPSLGEFLVAVAAAAIVPVGAGIIPKLFMGKKSPDVTVNIPQG
;
A
#
# COMPACT_ATOMS: atom_id res chain seq x y z
N MET A 1 -26.78 23.78 -28.56
CA MET A 1 -25.60 23.06 -28.03
C MET A 1 -24.69 22.55 -29.15
N LEU A 2 -25.24 21.96 -30.23
CA LEU A 2 -24.52 21.56 -31.44
C LEU A 2 -23.86 22.75 -32.15
N ASP A 3 -24.58 23.89 -32.36
CA ASP A 3 -24.07 25.11 -33.00
C ASP A 3 -22.89 25.76 -32.23
N ILE A 4 -22.87 25.64 -30.89
CA ILE A 4 -21.77 26.11 -30.04
C ILE A 4 -20.55 25.18 -30.15
N LEU A 5 -20.80 23.88 -30.28
CA LEU A 5 -19.76 22.85 -30.51
C LEU A 5 -19.14 22.99 -31.93
N GLU A 6 -19.96 23.21 -32.95
CA GLU A 6 -19.53 23.41 -34.31
C GLU A 6 -18.66 24.69 -34.46
N LYS A 7 -19.10 25.78 -33.81
CA LYS A 7 -18.36 27.03 -33.80
C LYS A 7 -17.04 26.92 -33.02
N LYS A 8 -17.01 26.20 -31.92
CA LYS A 8 -15.77 25.92 -31.17
C LYS A 8 -14.84 24.93 -31.87
N LEU A 9 -15.37 24.00 -32.66
CA LEU A 9 -14.56 23.04 -33.45
C LEU A 9 -13.97 23.66 -34.71
N THR A 10 -14.66 24.60 -35.36
CA THR A 10 -14.13 25.37 -36.50
C THR A 10 -13.11 26.43 -36.05
N GLU A 11 -13.29 27.04 -34.90
CA GLU A 11 -12.31 27.95 -34.30
C GLU A 11 -11.07 27.22 -33.77
N ASN A 12 -11.17 25.90 -33.42
CA ASN A 12 -10.10 25.05 -32.90
C ASN A 12 -9.59 24.05 -33.95
N GLN A 13 -9.16 24.51 -35.11
CA GLN A 13 -8.21 23.75 -35.93
C GLN A 13 -6.88 23.62 -35.14
N THR A 14 -6.91 22.90 -34.07
CA THR A 14 -5.72 22.51 -33.31
C THR A 14 -4.96 21.48 -34.13
N THR A 15 -4.01 22.00 -34.90
CA THR A 15 -2.90 21.22 -35.42
C THR A 15 -2.23 20.43 -34.27
N ARG A 16 -1.40 19.42 -34.59
CA ARG A 16 -0.55 18.65 -33.60
C ARG A 16 0.26 19.52 -32.62
N LYS A 17 0.13 20.84 -32.63
CA LYS A 17 0.77 21.77 -31.69
C LYS A 17 0.07 21.84 -30.33
N GLY A 18 -1.20 21.40 -30.23
CA GLY A 18 -1.98 21.50 -29.00
C GLY A 18 -2.29 22.96 -28.61
N LEU A 19 -2.89 23.14 -27.41
CA LEU A 19 -3.12 24.48 -26.85
C LEU A 19 -1.81 25.04 -26.25
N THR A 20 -1.73 26.39 -26.18
CA THR A 20 -0.68 27.02 -25.38
C THR A 20 -0.97 26.86 -23.88
N THR A 21 0.06 26.80 -23.06
CA THR A 21 -0.10 26.67 -21.59
C THR A 21 -0.97 27.81 -21.03
N ALA A 22 -0.78 29.05 -21.48
CA ALA A 22 -1.58 30.22 -21.06
C ALA A 22 -3.07 30.11 -21.43
N GLU A 23 -3.39 29.60 -22.64
CA GLU A 23 -4.79 29.41 -23.04
C GLU A 23 -5.44 28.26 -22.24
N ALA A 24 -4.69 27.19 -21.96
CA ALA A 24 -5.17 26.10 -21.13
C ALA A 24 -5.48 26.53 -19.69
N GLU A 25 -4.62 27.34 -19.05
CA GLU A 25 -4.85 27.91 -17.74
C GLU A 25 -6.09 28.83 -17.72
N LYS A 26 -6.26 29.64 -18.76
CA LYS A 26 -7.44 30.49 -18.91
C LYS A 26 -8.73 29.67 -19.01
N ARG A 27 -8.74 28.61 -19.81
CA ARG A 27 -9.88 27.69 -19.91
C ARG A 27 -10.13 26.94 -18.61
N LEU A 28 -9.09 26.51 -17.92
CA LEU A 28 -9.21 25.86 -16.62
C LEU A 28 -9.87 26.78 -15.57
N SER A 29 -9.53 28.08 -15.59
CA SER A 29 -10.15 29.06 -14.68
C SER A 29 -11.60 29.37 -15.02
N THR A 30 -12.00 29.26 -16.31
CA THR A 30 -13.36 29.56 -16.78
C THR A 30 -14.29 28.35 -16.73
N ASP A 31 -13.80 27.19 -17.17
CA ASP A 31 -14.58 25.96 -17.30
C ASP A 31 -14.54 25.06 -16.05
N GLY A 32 -13.60 25.33 -15.13
CA GLY A 32 -13.35 24.53 -13.94
C GLY A 32 -12.48 23.29 -14.21
N GLU A 33 -12.11 22.60 -13.12
CA GLU A 33 -11.31 21.37 -13.20
C GLU A 33 -12.09 20.21 -13.83
N ASN A 34 -11.39 19.37 -14.59
CA ASN A 34 -11.93 18.14 -15.15
C ASN A 34 -12.07 17.06 -14.05
N ARG A 35 -13.07 17.22 -13.20
CA ARG A 35 -13.41 16.27 -12.13
C ARG A 35 -14.90 16.01 -12.14
N LEU A 36 -15.29 14.78 -11.84
CA LEU A 36 -16.67 14.46 -11.50
C LEU A 36 -17.03 15.19 -10.21
N ALA A 37 -18.31 15.50 -10.00
CA ALA A 37 -18.76 16.18 -8.79
C ALA A 37 -18.18 15.49 -7.56
N LYS A 38 -17.29 16.16 -6.84
CA LYS A 38 -16.84 15.68 -5.53
C LYS A 38 -18.03 15.75 -4.59
N LYS A 39 -18.20 14.72 -3.74
CA LYS A 39 -19.01 14.88 -2.50
C LYS A 39 -18.73 16.26 -1.93
N LYS A 40 -19.78 17.06 -1.70
CA LYS A 40 -19.63 18.40 -1.13
C LYS A 40 -18.70 18.32 0.08
N LYS A 41 -17.56 19.00 0.01
CA LYS A 41 -16.60 19.07 1.13
C LYS A 41 -17.38 19.39 2.40
N THR A 42 -17.22 18.57 3.41
CA THR A 42 -17.83 18.84 4.72
C THR A 42 -17.27 20.16 5.19
N SER A 43 -18.09 21.20 5.26
CA SER A 43 -17.60 22.51 5.70
C SER A 43 -17.14 22.39 7.16
N ALA A 44 -16.10 23.14 7.53
CA ALA A 44 -15.63 23.17 8.92
C ALA A 44 -16.76 23.46 9.91
N ALA A 45 -17.72 24.32 9.52
CA ALA A 45 -18.92 24.59 10.31
C ALA A 45 -19.83 23.36 10.48
N LYS A 46 -19.96 22.51 9.44
CA LYS A 46 -20.76 21.28 9.51
C LYS A 46 -20.09 20.22 10.40
N ILE A 47 -18.76 20.11 10.34
CA ILE A 47 -17.99 19.24 11.23
C ILE A 47 -18.17 19.71 12.69
N PHE A 48 -18.04 21.00 12.94
CA PHE A 48 -18.24 21.56 14.28
C PHE A 48 -19.67 21.36 14.78
N ALA A 49 -20.69 21.65 13.96
CA ALA A 49 -22.08 21.39 14.30
C ALA A 49 -22.39 19.92 14.54
N GLY A 50 -21.70 19.02 13.81
CA GLY A 50 -21.80 17.55 13.99
C GLY A 50 -21.42 17.11 15.40
N GLN A 51 -20.49 17.80 16.07
CA GLN A 51 -20.08 17.46 17.43
C GLN A 51 -21.23 17.57 18.45
N PHE A 52 -22.20 18.43 18.18
CA PHE A 52 -23.37 18.61 19.06
C PHE A 52 -24.49 17.57 18.82
N HIS A 53 -24.38 16.76 17.79
CA HIS A 53 -25.28 15.63 17.53
C HIS A 53 -24.77 14.32 18.14
N ASP A 54 -23.60 14.33 18.78
CA ASP A 54 -23.11 13.20 19.54
C ASP A 54 -24.03 12.92 20.71
N VAL A 55 -24.32 11.62 20.94
CA VAL A 55 -25.26 11.18 21.99
C VAL A 55 -24.84 11.66 23.37
N MET A 56 -23.52 11.67 23.62
CA MET A 56 -22.94 12.13 24.89
C MET A 56 -23.13 13.61 25.10
N VAL A 57 -22.81 14.42 24.10
CA VAL A 57 -23.01 15.87 24.16
C VAL A 57 -24.49 16.19 24.36
N MET A 58 -25.38 15.42 23.72
CA MET A 58 -26.81 15.57 23.93
C MET A 58 -27.24 15.27 25.38
N ILE A 59 -26.70 14.18 25.98
CA ILE A 59 -26.95 13.82 27.37
C ILE A 59 -26.45 14.90 28.32
N LEU A 60 -25.24 15.44 28.06
CA LEU A 60 -24.67 16.55 28.84
C LEU A 60 -25.51 17.82 28.74
N LEU A 61 -25.99 18.16 27.54
CA LEU A 61 -26.87 19.30 27.33
C LEU A 61 -28.22 19.17 28.06
N VAL A 62 -28.79 17.96 28.06
CA VAL A 62 -29.99 17.64 28.87
C VAL A 62 -29.70 17.81 30.36
N SER A 63 -28.51 17.33 30.83
CA SER A 63 -28.10 17.53 32.23
C SER A 63 -27.97 19.01 32.59
N VAL A 64 -27.39 19.83 31.70
CA VAL A 64 -27.33 21.29 31.88
C VAL A 64 -28.72 21.89 32.03
N VAL A 65 -29.66 21.54 31.15
CA VAL A 65 -31.04 22.01 31.18
C VAL A 65 -31.71 21.65 32.50
N ILE A 66 -31.53 20.41 32.97
CA ILE A 66 -32.06 19.94 34.27
C ILE A 66 -31.43 20.73 35.43
N SER A 67 -30.12 20.90 35.48
CA SER A 67 -29.41 21.64 36.53
C SER A 67 -29.84 23.10 36.59
N VAL A 68 -29.98 23.74 35.44
CA VAL A 68 -30.49 25.14 35.36
C VAL A 68 -31.94 25.23 35.83
N ALA A 69 -32.81 24.32 35.42
CA ALA A 69 -34.22 24.27 35.83
C ALA A 69 -34.40 24.12 37.36
N LEU A 70 -33.42 23.50 38.01
CA LEU A 70 -33.38 23.27 39.46
C LEU A 70 -32.66 24.40 40.23
N GLY A 71 -32.17 25.43 39.51
CA GLY A 71 -31.44 26.55 40.14
C GLY A 71 -30.00 26.21 40.56
N GLN A 72 -29.47 25.03 40.13
CA GLN A 72 -28.09 24.56 40.43
C GLN A 72 -27.10 25.10 39.41
N TYR A 73 -26.96 26.42 39.34
CA TYR A 73 -26.08 27.08 38.34
C TYR A 73 -24.58 26.73 38.53
N ALA A 74 -24.19 26.48 39.79
CA ALA A 74 -22.81 26.07 40.11
C ALA A 74 -22.38 24.75 39.43
N ASP A 75 -23.32 23.82 39.23
CA ASP A 75 -23.06 22.54 38.56
C ASP A 75 -23.21 22.63 37.04
N ALA A 76 -24.09 23.49 36.55
CA ALA A 76 -24.33 23.68 35.12
C ALA A 76 -23.15 24.32 34.39
N VAL A 77 -22.48 25.33 34.98
CA VAL A 77 -21.37 26.08 34.32
C VAL A 77 -20.18 25.17 33.97
N PRO A 78 -19.66 24.33 34.87
CA PRO A 78 -18.59 23.39 34.51
C PRO A 78 -18.97 22.42 33.38
N ILE A 79 -20.22 21.92 33.36
CA ILE A 79 -20.67 20.98 32.32
C ILE A 79 -20.71 21.71 30.95
N VAL A 80 -21.22 22.94 30.90
CA VAL A 80 -21.19 23.74 29.64
C VAL A 80 -19.77 23.97 29.15
N LEU A 81 -18.85 24.34 30.05
CA LEU A 81 -17.45 24.54 29.68
C LEU A 81 -16.81 23.28 29.09
N ILE A 82 -17.12 22.14 29.68
CA ILE A 82 -16.62 20.84 29.23
C ILE A 82 -17.22 20.45 27.86
N VAL A 83 -18.51 20.70 27.65
CA VAL A 83 -19.16 20.49 26.34
C VAL A 83 -18.47 21.31 25.25
N ILE A 84 -18.12 22.57 25.56
CA ILE A 84 -17.40 23.43 24.61
C ILE A 84 -15.98 22.87 24.32
N ILE A 85 -15.27 22.45 25.36
CA ILE A 85 -13.93 21.89 25.23
C ILE A 85 -13.96 20.57 24.42
N ASN A 86 -14.93 19.70 24.70
CA ASN A 86 -15.13 18.44 23.99
C ASN A 86 -15.43 18.69 22.50
N ALA A 87 -16.39 19.56 22.20
CA ALA A 87 -16.73 19.95 20.84
C ALA A 87 -15.53 20.57 20.09
N ALA A 88 -14.72 21.40 20.76
CA ALA A 88 -13.51 21.97 20.16
C ALA A 88 -12.43 20.92 19.86
N LEU A 89 -12.18 20.00 20.79
CA LEU A 89 -11.19 18.93 20.61
C LEU A 89 -11.65 17.91 19.56
N GLY A 90 -12.91 17.48 19.60
CA GLY A 90 -13.49 16.60 18.58
C GLY A 90 -13.43 17.21 17.19
N PHE A 91 -13.78 18.50 17.08
CA PHE A 91 -13.63 19.26 15.82
C PHE A 91 -12.18 19.28 15.32
N ILE A 92 -11.20 19.57 16.19
CA ILE A 92 -9.78 19.61 15.79
C ILE A 92 -9.31 18.24 15.31
N GLN A 93 -9.72 17.17 15.98
CA GLN A 93 -9.36 15.79 15.61
C GLN A 93 -9.97 15.41 14.26
N GLU A 94 -11.27 15.60 14.07
CA GLU A 94 -11.98 15.25 12.85
C GLU A 94 -11.52 16.10 11.65
N TYR A 95 -11.36 17.40 11.83
CA TYR A 95 -10.86 18.31 10.79
C TYR A 95 -9.44 17.95 10.33
N ARG A 96 -8.53 17.57 11.25
CA ARG A 96 -7.18 17.13 10.90
C ARG A 96 -7.20 15.79 10.15
N CYS A 97 -8.09 14.88 10.53
CA CYS A 97 -8.27 13.60 9.87
C CYS A 97 -8.74 13.80 8.43
N GLU A 98 -9.83 14.56 8.23
CA GLU A 98 -10.40 14.90 6.91
C GLU A 98 -9.34 15.53 5.99
N LYS A 99 -8.59 16.53 6.50
CA LYS A 99 -7.53 17.19 5.73
C LYS A 99 -6.36 16.24 5.36
N THR A 100 -6.10 15.24 6.18
CA THR A 100 -5.07 14.23 5.88
C THR A 100 -5.55 13.30 4.77
N LEU A 101 -6.81 12.87 4.83
CA LEU A 101 -7.44 12.04 3.79
C LEU A 101 -7.51 12.77 2.45
N GLU A 102 -7.92 14.04 2.45
CA GLU A 102 -7.95 14.89 1.23
C GLU A 102 -6.57 14.99 0.54
N LYS A 103 -5.49 15.10 1.33
CA LYS A 103 -4.13 15.11 0.75
C LYS A 103 -3.76 13.79 0.12
N LEU A 104 -4.18 12.66 0.70
CA LEU A 104 -3.92 11.33 0.16
C LEU A 104 -4.69 11.12 -1.16
N GLU A 105 -5.97 11.49 -1.23
CA GLU A 105 -6.78 11.44 -2.45
C GLU A 105 -6.14 12.21 -3.61
N ASN A 106 -5.63 13.41 -3.35
CA ASN A 106 -4.99 14.23 -4.39
C ASN A 106 -3.68 13.62 -4.93
N MET A 107 -3.04 12.71 -4.21
CA MET A 107 -1.83 12.00 -4.66
C MET A 107 -2.11 10.82 -5.60
N THR A 108 -3.36 10.36 -5.65
CA THR A 108 -3.82 9.26 -6.50
C THR A 108 -4.50 9.72 -7.79
N ALA A 109 -4.51 11.05 -8.05
CA ALA A 109 -5.19 11.60 -9.22
C ALA A 109 -4.62 11.03 -10.53
N PRO A 110 -5.48 10.56 -11.45
CA PRO A 110 -5.05 10.04 -12.75
C PRO A 110 -4.32 11.12 -13.55
N THR A 111 -3.43 10.69 -14.45
CA THR A 111 -2.63 11.57 -15.31
C THR A 111 -3.01 11.38 -16.76
N ALA A 112 -2.78 12.37 -17.60
CA ALA A 112 -2.98 12.33 -19.05
C ALA A 112 -1.76 12.87 -19.79
N MET A 113 -1.47 12.31 -20.97
CA MET A 113 -0.43 12.80 -21.89
C MET A 113 -1.07 13.75 -22.89
N VAL A 114 -0.75 15.03 -22.82
CA VAL A 114 -1.34 16.08 -23.66
C VAL A 114 -0.29 16.84 -24.45
N TYR A 115 -0.67 17.32 -25.65
CA TYR A 115 0.16 18.25 -26.41
C TYR A 115 -0.09 19.67 -25.92
N ARG A 116 0.94 20.32 -25.38
CA ARG A 116 0.94 21.76 -25.03
C ARG A 116 2.21 22.41 -25.53
N ASP A 117 2.07 23.59 -26.13
CA ASP A 117 3.18 24.33 -26.72
C ASP A 117 4.00 23.49 -27.72
N GLY A 118 3.34 22.58 -28.47
CA GLY A 118 3.97 21.68 -29.45
C GLY A 118 4.78 20.51 -28.84
N ARG A 119 4.69 20.28 -27.52
CA ARG A 119 5.38 19.19 -26.83
C ARG A 119 4.40 18.29 -26.10
N LEU A 120 4.67 16.99 -26.07
CA LEU A 120 3.92 16.04 -25.30
C LEU A 120 4.32 16.15 -23.82
N VAL A 121 3.36 16.49 -22.95
CA VAL A 121 3.58 16.73 -21.52
C VAL A 121 2.61 15.88 -20.70
N LYS A 122 3.09 15.29 -19.62
CA LYS A 122 2.27 14.56 -18.66
C LYS A 122 1.70 15.54 -17.64
N ILE A 123 0.37 15.64 -17.58
CA ILE A 123 -0.36 16.49 -16.63
C ILE A 123 -1.37 15.68 -15.80
N PRO A 124 -1.82 16.18 -14.63
CA PRO A 124 -2.98 15.63 -13.95
C PRO A 124 -4.21 15.66 -14.86
N ALA A 125 -4.99 14.55 -14.88
CA ALA A 125 -6.20 14.51 -15.72
C ALA A 125 -7.21 15.60 -15.34
N SER A 126 -7.18 16.10 -14.10
CA SER A 126 -8.00 17.21 -13.62
C SER A 126 -7.70 18.55 -14.30
N GLU A 127 -6.52 18.70 -14.91
CA GLU A 127 -6.08 19.92 -15.63
C GLU A 127 -6.34 19.87 -17.12
N VAL A 128 -6.92 18.77 -17.63
CA VAL A 128 -7.32 18.64 -19.04
C VAL A 128 -8.52 19.55 -19.29
N VAL A 129 -8.43 20.38 -20.32
CA VAL A 129 -9.48 21.33 -20.72
C VAL A 129 -10.03 21.00 -22.10
N ALA A 130 -11.25 21.48 -22.39
CA ALA A 130 -11.83 21.32 -23.72
C ALA A 130 -10.94 21.99 -24.78
N GLY A 131 -10.57 21.23 -25.83
CA GLY A 131 -9.65 21.64 -26.90
C GLY A 131 -8.21 21.16 -26.71
N ASP A 132 -7.84 20.54 -25.56
CA ASP A 132 -6.56 19.83 -25.43
C ASP A 132 -6.52 18.64 -26.40
N VAL A 133 -5.35 18.35 -26.94
CA VAL A 133 -5.09 17.13 -27.71
C VAL A 133 -4.29 16.18 -26.84
N PHE A 134 -4.83 14.99 -26.57
CA PHE A 134 -4.19 13.98 -25.74
C PHE A 134 -4.00 12.66 -26.51
N THR A 135 -3.02 11.90 -26.08
CA THR A 135 -2.72 10.56 -26.61
C THR A 135 -3.28 9.49 -25.70
N LEU A 136 -3.72 8.39 -26.32
CA LEU A 136 -4.21 7.19 -25.66
C LEU A 136 -3.45 5.97 -26.14
N GLU A 137 -3.05 5.11 -25.22
CA GLU A 137 -2.40 3.82 -25.46
C GLU A 137 -3.16 2.71 -24.70
N ALA A 138 -2.95 1.45 -25.11
CA ALA A 138 -3.57 0.33 -24.41
C ALA A 138 -3.21 0.34 -22.91
N GLY A 139 -4.23 0.31 -22.04
CA GLY A 139 -4.10 0.43 -20.60
C GLY A 139 -4.31 1.82 -20.03
N ASP A 140 -4.49 2.84 -20.89
CA ASP A 140 -4.83 4.18 -20.46
C ASP A 140 -6.31 4.30 -20.11
N ARG A 141 -6.60 5.20 -19.19
CA ARG A 141 -7.96 5.66 -18.94
C ARG A 141 -8.22 6.96 -19.69
N VAL A 142 -9.34 7.04 -20.36
CA VAL A 142 -9.78 8.21 -21.07
C VAL A 142 -10.04 9.35 -20.08
N PRO A 143 -9.30 10.48 -20.14
CA PRO A 143 -9.39 11.54 -19.15
C PRO A 143 -10.66 12.39 -19.27
N CYS A 144 -11.23 12.52 -20.44
CA CYS A 144 -12.44 13.29 -20.73
C CYS A 144 -13.11 12.81 -22.02
N ASP A 145 -14.33 13.23 -22.29
CA ASP A 145 -14.96 12.89 -23.56
C ASP A 145 -14.25 13.63 -24.72
N GLY A 146 -13.96 12.91 -25.80
CA GLY A 146 -13.20 13.48 -26.90
C GLY A 146 -13.48 12.82 -28.25
N TYR A 147 -13.16 13.55 -29.35
CA TYR A 147 -13.18 13.03 -30.71
C TYR A 147 -11.82 12.48 -31.12
N ILE A 148 -11.85 11.36 -31.82
CA ILE A 148 -10.65 10.67 -32.30
C ILE A 148 -10.14 11.32 -33.56
N ASN A 149 -8.95 11.90 -33.50
CA ASN A 149 -8.26 12.53 -34.65
C ASN A 149 -7.53 11.48 -35.48
N SER A 150 -6.85 10.55 -34.82
CA SER A 150 -6.16 9.43 -35.45
C SER A 150 -6.23 8.20 -34.57
N SER A 151 -6.33 7.01 -35.17
CA SER A 151 -6.36 5.74 -34.40
C SER A 151 -5.67 4.63 -35.20
N ARG A 152 -5.01 3.73 -34.48
CA ARG A 152 -4.49 2.45 -34.99
C ARG A 152 -5.00 1.33 -34.11
N ALA A 153 -6.00 0.59 -34.63
CA ALA A 153 -6.63 -0.52 -33.92
C ALA A 153 -7.14 -0.16 -32.50
N LEU A 154 -7.58 1.09 -32.28
CA LEU A 154 -8.04 1.58 -30.98
C LEU A 154 -9.36 0.88 -30.61
N SER A 155 -9.43 0.30 -29.41
CA SER A 155 -10.63 -0.27 -28.83
C SER A 155 -10.74 0.15 -27.37
N CYS A 156 -11.96 0.51 -26.93
CA CYS A 156 -12.23 0.97 -25.58
C CYS A 156 -13.28 0.08 -24.91
N ASP A 157 -13.05 -0.27 -23.64
CA ASP A 157 -14.05 -0.87 -22.77
C ASP A 157 -15.00 0.23 -22.27
N GLU A 158 -16.22 0.20 -22.74
CA GLU A 158 -17.29 1.13 -22.40
C GLU A 158 -18.35 0.51 -21.47
N SER A 159 -18.06 -0.64 -20.88
CA SER A 159 -19.00 -1.38 -20.02
C SER A 159 -19.57 -0.55 -18.87
N ALA A 160 -18.78 0.38 -18.33
CA ALA A 160 -19.22 1.32 -17.29
C ALA A 160 -20.33 2.30 -17.74
N LEU A 161 -20.47 2.54 -19.06
CA LEU A 161 -21.47 3.44 -19.62
C LEU A 161 -22.60 2.69 -20.33
N THR A 162 -22.26 1.60 -21.01
CA THR A 162 -23.21 0.85 -21.86
C THR A 162 -23.74 -0.43 -21.21
N GLY A 163 -23.03 -0.97 -20.24
CA GLY A 163 -23.28 -2.30 -19.65
C GLY A 163 -22.84 -3.46 -20.54
N GLU A 164 -22.29 -3.21 -21.73
CA GLU A 164 -21.81 -4.24 -22.64
C GLU A 164 -20.34 -4.60 -22.35
N ALA A 165 -20.04 -5.88 -22.17
CA ALA A 165 -18.70 -6.38 -21.84
C ALA A 165 -17.73 -6.44 -23.03
N VAL A 166 -18.21 -6.26 -24.28
CA VAL A 166 -17.38 -6.32 -25.49
C VAL A 166 -16.76 -4.95 -25.75
N PRO A 167 -15.42 -4.83 -25.87
CA PRO A 167 -14.78 -3.56 -26.18
C PRO A 167 -15.23 -2.97 -27.53
N ALA A 168 -15.59 -1.69 -27.52
CA ALA A 168 -16.00 -0.94 -28.70
C ALA A 168 -14.80 -0.58 -29.57
N VAL A 169 -14.80 -1.01 -30.84
CA VAL A 169 -13.76 -0.62 -31.81
C VAL A 169 -13.99 0.81 -32.25
N LYS A 170 -12.93 1.63 -32.17
CA LYS A 170 -12.96 3.06 -32.45
C LYS A 170 -12.34 3.38 -33.81
N LYS A 171 -12.95 4.31 -34.50
CA LYS A 171 -12.55 4.76 -35.87
C LYS A 171 -12.12 6.21 -35.83
N CYS A 172 -11.20 6.61 -36.73
CA CYS A 172 -10.90 8.00 -36.87
C CYS A 172 -11.91 8.72 -37.78
N ARG A 173 -12.05 10.02 -37.54
CA ARG A 173 -12.90 10.93 -38.28
C ARG A 173 -12.47 11.04 -39.74
N THR A 174 -13.36 10.81 -40.71
CA THR A 174 -13.23 11.19 -42.13
C THR A 174 -14.00 12.46 -42.37
N SER A 175 -13.53 13.29 -43.31
CA SER A 175 -14.01 14.64 -43.57
C SER A 175 -15.48 14.78 -44.05
N GLU A 176 -16.18 13.68 -44.27
CA GLU A 176 -17.54 13.63 -44.83
C GLU A 176 -18.65 13.26 -43.85
N ILE A 177 -18.44 13.31 -42.56
CA ILE A 177 -19.42 12.82 -41.59
C ILE A 177 -20.31 13.96 -41.10
N ASP A 178 -21.59 13.80 -41.31
CA ASP A 178 -22.69 14.66 -40.86
C ASP A 178 -22.73 14.69 -39.30
N PHE A 179 -22.60 15.87 -38.70
CA PHE A 179 -22.57 16.06 -37.23
C PHE A 179 -23.88 15.78 -36.52
N THR A 180 -24.94 15.45 -37.23
CA THR A 180 -26.28 15.23 -36.66
C THR A 180 -26.47 13.88 -35.98
N ALA A 181 -25.61 12.89 -36.26
CA ALA A 181 -25.59 11.63 -35.53
C ALA A 181 -24.32 11.60 -34.65
N LEU A 182 -24.48 11.66 -33.32
CA LEU A 182 -23.48 11.29 -32.31
C LEU A 182 -23.07 9.82 -32.51
N ASN A 183 -22.22 9.56 -33.51
CA ASN A 183 -21.80 8.20 -33.81
C ASN A 183 -20.74 7.81 -32.81
N LYS A 184 -21.12 6.92 -31.87
CA LYS A 184 -20.31 6.43 -30.74
C LYS A 184 -18.95 5.90 -31.14
N ASP A 185 -18.78 5.50 -32.42
CA ASP A 185 -17.55 4.91 -32.95
C ASP A 185 -16.40 5.91 -33.11
N TYR A 186 -16.71 7.21 -33.18
CA TYR A 186 -15.72 8.27 -33.37
C TYR A 186 -15.37 9.05 -32.08
N MET A 187 -15.98 8.64 -30.96
CA MET A 187 -15.78 9.28 -29.68
C MET A 187 -15.20 8.31 -28.65
N VAL A 188 -14.43 8.85 -27.73
CA VAL A 188 -14.06 8.19 -26.47
C VAL A 188 -14.72 8.92 -25.32
N TYR A 189 -15.02 8.22 -24.24
CA TYR A 189 -15.76 8.73 -23.11
C TYR A 189 -14.94 8.71 -21.82
N MET A 190 -15.08 9.75 -21.00
CA MET A 190 -14.45 9.88 -19.72
C MET A 190 -14.64 8.62 -18.87
N GLY A 191 -13.54 8.11 -18.30
CA GLY A 191 -13.60 6.98 -17.40
C GLY A 191 -13.55 5.61 -18.05
N THR A 192 -13.73 5.50 -19.37
CA THR A 192 -13.55 4.25 -20.12
C THR A 192 -12.07 3.89 -20.26
N VAL A 193 -11.79 2.65 -20.60
CA VAL A 193 -10.44 2.08 -20.62
C VAL A 193 -10.05 1.66 -22.04
N VAL A 194 -8.85 2.04 -22.48
CA VAL A 194 -8.28 1.57 -23.74
C VAL A 194 -7.79 0.14 -23.58
N THR A 195 -8.43 -0.80 -24.28
CA THR A 195 -8.06 -2.22 -24.22
C THR A 195 -7.00 -2.59 -25.26
N LYS A 196 -6.98 -1.89 -26.40
CA LYS A 196 -6.07 -2.19 -27.51
C LYS A 196 -5.83 -0.96 -28.37
N GLY A 197 -4.63 -0.87 -28.97
CA GLY A 197 -4.27 0.13 -29.97
C GLY A 197 -3.82 1.45 -29.36
N VAL A 198 -3.67 2.44 -30.24
CA VAL A 198 -3.25 3.80 -29.90
C VAL A 198 -4.10 4.82 -30.65
N GLY A 199 -4.27 6.02 -30.07
CA GLY A 199 -5.04 7.10 -30.69
C GLY A 199 -4.65 8.49 -30.23
N GLU A 200 -4.89 9.49 -31.07
CA GLU A 200 -4.84 10.90 -30.70
C GLU A 200 -6.27 11.44 -30.66
N VAL A 201 -6.61 12.16 -29.60
CA VAL A 201 -7.99 12.58 -29.28
C VAL A 201 -8.00 14.06 -28.91
N THR A 202 -9.01 14.79 -29.41
CA THR A 202 -9.29 16.17 -28.97
C THR A 202 -10.39 16.18 -27.90
N ALA A 203 -10.10 16.77 -26.75
CA ALA A 203 -11.01 16.93 -25.63
C ALA A 203 -12.22 17.81 -26.01
N VAL A 204 -13.44 17.37 -25.69
CA VAL A 204 -14.68 18.06 -26.00
C VAL A 204 -15.46 18.43 -24.74
N ALA A 205 -15.66 17.46 -23.84
CA ALA A 205 -16.43 17.67 -22.62
C ALA A 205 -15.64 17.14 -21.41
N THR A 206 -15.53 17.97 -20.37
CA THR A 206 -14.76 17.71 -19.16
C THR A 206 -15.66 17.70 -17.93
N GLY A 207 -15.27 16.95 -16.90
CA GLY A 207 -15.92 16.90 -15.59
C GLY A 207 -17.42 16.56 -15.65
N GLU A 208 -18.24 17.36 -15.01
CA GLU A 208 -19.70 17.17 -14.93
C GLU A 208 -20.39 17.23 -16.30
N ARG A 209 -19.76 17.85 -17.31
CA ARG A 209 -20.30 17.96 -18.68
C ARG A 209 -20.06 16.70 -19.50
N SER A 210 -19.19 15.78 -19.05
CA SER A 210 -18.96 14.48 -19.69
C SER A 210 -20.16 13.55 -19.54
N GLN A 211 -20.23 12.46 -20.33
CA GLN A 211 -21.26 11.45 -20.20
C GLN A 211 -21.22 10.79 -18.82
N MET A 212 -20.03 10.45 -18.32
CA MET A 212 -19.84 9.90 -16.98
C MET A 212 -20.23 10.91 -15.89
N GLY A 213 -20.00 12.21 -16.10
CA GLY A 213 -20.42 13.27 -15.19
C GLY A 213 -21.93 13.31 -14.98
N ARG A 214 -22.68 13.14 -16.04
CA ARG A 214 -24.17 13.10 -15.99
C ARG A 214 -24.68 11.86 -15.25
N VAL A 215 -24.01 10.72 -15.35
CA VAL A 215 -24.36 9.49 -14.62
C VAL A 215 -23.98 9.64 -13.14
N SER A 216 -22.82 10.24 -12.84
CA SER A 216 -22.33 10.43 -11.47
C SER A 216 -23.25 11.31 -10.63
N THR A 217 -23.85 12.37 -11.21
CA THR A 217 -24.80 13.23 -10.50
C THR A 217 -26.09 12.52 -10.06
N MET A 218 -26.41 11.37 -10.65
CA MET A 218 -27.56 10.53 -10.27
C MET A 218 -27.23 9.54 -9.13
N LEU A 219 -25.96 9.40 -8.73
CA LEU A 219 -25.46 8.39 -7.78
C LEU A 219 -24.91 8.97 -6.47
N ASP A 220 -25.19 10.24 -6.16
CA ASP A 220 -24.56 11.05 -5.10
C ASP A 220 -24.78 10.55 -3.65
N ASP A 221 -25.56 9.49 -3.39
CA ASP A 221 -25.97 9.04 -2.06
C ASP A 221 -25.30 7.74 -1.56
N ILE A 222 -24.32 7.19 -2.26
CA ILE A 222 -23.66 5.95 -1.84
C ILE A 222 -22.59 6.25 -0.76
N LYS A 223 -22.91 5.93 0.51
CA LYS A 223 -21.95 5.95 1.62
C LYS A 223 -20.86 4.88 1.40
N GLU A 224 -19.63 5.22 1.68
CA GLU A 224 -18.55 4.24 1.69
C GLU A 224 -18.83 3.15 2.72
N PRO A 225 -18.62 1.86 2.39
CA PRO A 225 -18.83 0.77 3.34
C PRO A 225 -17.82 0.87 4.50
N GLU A 226 -18.30 0.63 5.73
CA GLU A 226 -17.44 0.56 6.91
C GLU A 226 -16.45 -0.62 6.80
N THR A 227 -15.25 -0.43 7.35
CA THR A 227 -14.23 -1.49 7.40
C THR A 227 -14.68 -2.63 8.34
N PRO A 228 -14.22 -3.89 8.15
CA PRO A 228 -14.52 -5.00 9.07
C PRO A 228 -14.17 -4.68 10.52
N LEU A 229 -13.05 -3.97 10.74
CA LEU A 229 -12.63 -3.52 12.06
C LEU A 229 -13.61 -2.49 12.64
N GLN A 230 -14.05 -1.51 11.85
CA GLN A 230 -15.02 -0.51 12.28
C GLN A 230 -16.35 -1.18 12.67
N LYS A 231 -16.82 -2.16 11.89
CA LYS A 231 -18.01 -2.96 12.23
C LYS A 231 -17.83 -3.72 13.56
N LYS A 232 -16.71 -4.45 13.72
CA LYS A 232 -16.41 -5.19 14.97
C LYS A 232 -16.30 -4.25 16.19
N LEU A 233 -15.70 -3.06 15.99
CA LEU A 233 -15.61 -2.03 17.05
C LEU A 233 -16.97 -1.37 17.33
N GLY A 234 -17.79 -1.17 16.31
CA GLY A 234 -19.16 -0.68 16.47
C GLY A 234 -20.04 -1.67 17.26
N GLU A 235 -19.95 -2.96 16.98
CA GLU A 235 -20.62 -4.03 17.74
C GLU A 235 -20.16 -4.06 19.20
N LEU A 236 -18.84 -3.89 19.43
CA LEU A 236 -18.28 -3.76 20.77
C LEU A 236 -18.85 -2.54 21.50
N GLY A 237 -18.83 -1.37 20.85
CA GLY A 237 -19.39 -0.13 21.39
C GLY A 237 -20.86 -0.29 21.78
N ARG A 238 -21.66 -0.95 20.93
CA ARG A 238 -23.06 -1.26 21.21
C ARG A 238 -23.22 -2.19 22.42
N THR A 239 -22.40 -3.23 22.51
CA THR A 239 -22.41 -4.17 23.63
C THR A 239 -22.05 -3.48 24.95
N LEU A 240 -21.00 -2.64 24.94
CA LEU A 240 -20.61 -1.84 26.10
C LEU A 240 -21.72 -0.85 26.49
N ALA A 241 -22.38 -0.21 25.55
CA ALA A 241 -23.50 0.71 25.83
C ALA A 241 -24.70 -0.01 26.49
N ILE A 242 -25.02 -1.25 26.05
CA ILE A 242 -26.07 -2.05 26.68
C ILE A 242 -25.69 -2.44 28.12
N ILE A 243 -24.47 -2.89 28.37
CA ILE A 243 -23.97 -3.24 29.70
C ILE A 243 -24.01 -1.99 30.59
N CYS A 244 -23.57 -0.85 30.08
CA CYS A 244 -23.60 0.41 30.80
C CYS A 244 -25.03 0.82 31.18
N LEU A 245 -25.98 0.75 30.25
CA LEU A 245 -27.39 1.05 30.52
C LEU A 245 -27.95 0.14 31.63
N ALA A 246 -27.61 -1.15 31.61
CA ALA A 246 -27.99 -2.10 32.67
C ALA A 246 -27.39 -1.68 34.02
N VAL A 247 -26.11 -1.28 34.08
CA VAL A 247 -25.47 -0.78 35.28
C VAL A 247 -26.14 0.50 35.77
N CYS A 248 -26.45 1.45 34.90
CA CYS A 248 -27.17 2.69 35.26
C CYS A 248 -28.54 2.38 35.89
N VAL A 249 -29.29 1.44 35.33
CA VAL A 249 -30.60 1.03 35.87
C VAL A 249 -30.43 0.38 37.26
N VAL A 250 -29.46 -0.48 37.44
CA VAL A 250 -29.18 -1.13 38.76
C VAL A 250 -28.80 -0.08 39.79
N VAL A 251 -27.94 0.88 39.45
CA VAL A 251 -27.52 1.96 40.35
C VAL A 251 -28.69 2.87 40.72
N PHE A 252 -29.49 3.26 39.72
CA PHE A 252 -30.67 4.08 39.94
C PHE A 252 -31.65 3.38 40.90
N LEU A 253 -31.98 2.12 40.68
CA LEU A 253 -32.85 1.34 41.53
C LEU A 253 -32.29 1.16 42.95
N ALA A 254 -31.00 0.79 43.07
CA ALA A 254 -30.34 0.61 44.35
C ALA A 254 -30.35 1.92 45.19
N GLY A 255 -30.10 3.08 44.55
CA GLY A 255 -30.12 4.37 45.25
C GLY A 255 -31.52 4.78 45.70
N VAL A 256 -32.52 4.63 44.82
CA VAL A 256 -33.93 4.92 45.15
C VAL A 256 -34.44 4.01 46.26
N LEU A 257 -34.10 2.71 46.23
CA LEU A 257 -34.46 1.77 47.33
C LEU A 257 -33.81 2.13 48.68
N ARG A 258 -32.71 2.87 48.69
CA ARG A 258 -32.03 3.37 49.89
C ARG A 258 -32.61 4.70 50.38
N GLY A 259 -33.57 5.27 49.67
CA GLY A 259 -34.21 6.52 50.05
C GLY A 259 -33.50 7.79 49.55
N GLU A 260 -32.52 7.64 48.68
CA GLU A 260 -31.86 8.78 48.05
C GLU A 260 -32.82 9.53 47.08
N PRO A 261 -32.70 10.84 46.94
CA PRO A 261 -33.56 11.62 46.06
C PRO A 261 -33.45 11.08 44.59
N VAL A 262 -34.58 10.84 43.97
CA VAL A 262 -34.69 10.28 42.60
C VAL A 262 -33.86 11.09 41.57
N LEU A 263 -33.82 12.38 41.75
CA LEU A 263 -33.06 13.30 40.89
C LEU A 263 -31.56 13.11 41.01
N ASN A 264 -31.03 12.95 42.25
CA ASN A 264 -29.62 12.72 42.51
C ASN A 264 -29.19 11.37 41.90
N MET A 265 -30.07 10.37 41.97
CA MET A 265 -29.80 9.06 41.38
C MET A 265 -29.87 9.09 39.86
N ALA A 266 -30.73 9.89 39.25
CA ALA A 266 -30.74 10.12 37.81
C ALA A 266 -29.44 10.77 37.33
N MET A 267 -28.96 11.83 38.03
CA MET A 267 -27.67 12.47 37.73
C MET A 267 -26.48 11.53 37.92
N THR A 268 -26.54 10.68 38.92
CA THR A 268 -25.49 9.63 39.13
C THR A 268 -25.51 8.61 38.01
N GLY A 269 -26.70 8.15 37.57
CA GLY A 269 -26.82 7.24 36.43
C GLY A 269 -26.23 7.86 35.13
N ILE A 270 -26.52 9.15 34.90
CA ILE A 270 -25.92 9.88 33.78
C ILE A 270 -24.38 9.92 33.89
N THR A 271 -23.88 10.17 35.09
CA THR A 271 -22.43 10.21 35.34
C THR A 271 -21.76 8.87 35.03
N ILE A 272 -22.38 7.75 35.41
CA ILE A 272 -21.88 6.40 35.10
C ILE A 272 -21.97 6.12 33.60
N ALA A 273 -23.03 6.57 32.93
CA ALA A 273 -23.17 6.45 31.49
C ALA A 273 -22.01 7.16 30.76
N ILE A 274 -21.63 8.35 31.21
CA ILE A 274 -20.48 9.11 30.71
C ILE A 274 -19.16 8.33 30.92
N ALA A 275 -18.95 7.79 32.13
CA ALA A 275 -17.73 7.04 32.45
C ALA A 275 -17.54 5.76 31.63
N ALA A 276 -18.63 5.13 31.21
CA ALA A 276 -18.58 3.82 30.58
C ALA A 276 -18.39 3.83 29.06
N ILE A 277 -18.62 4.96 28.39
CA ILE A 277 -18.53 5.05 26.94
C ILE A 277 -17.14 5.57 26.51
N PRO A 278 -16.32 4.75 25.79
CA PRO A 278 -15.02 5.20 25.32
C PRO A 278 -15.15 6.14 24.11
N GLU A 279 -15.41 7.43 24.33
CA GLU A 279 -15.63 8.43 23.28
C GLU A 279 -14.46 8.54 22.28
N GLY A 280 -13.23 8.40 22.77
CA GLY A 280 -12.03 8.52 21.95
C GLY A 280 -11.78 7.33 21.02
N LEU A 281 -12.48 6.19 21.17
CA LEU A 281 -12.13 4.95 20.47
C LEU A 281 -12.26 5.06 18.93
N PRO A 282 -13.40 5.48 18.34
CA PRO A 282 -13.54 5.57 16.88
C PRO A 282 -12.58 6.58 16.26
N ALA A 283 -12.42 7.74 16.91
CA ALA A 283 -11.52 8.80 16.46
C ALA A 283 -10.05 8.33 16.49
N THR A 284 -9.63 7.64 17.56
CA THR A 284 -8.26 7.11 17.69
C THR A 284 -7.96 6.05 16.62
N VAL A 285 -8.92 5.16 16.29
CA VAL A 285 -8.76 4.18 15.21
C VAL A 285 -8.54 4.88 13.88
N THR A 286 -9.36 5.84 13.54
CA THR A 286 -9.27 6.58 12.28
C THR A 286 -7.94 7.35 12.17
N ILE A 287 -7.51 8.00 13.26
CA ILE A 287 -6.22 8.70 13.33
C ILE A 287 -5.06 7.69 13.16
N ALA A 288 -5.11 6.55 13.85
CA ALA A 288 -4.08 5.52 13.75
C ALA A 288 -3.96 4.99 12.31
N LEU A 289 -5.09 4.69 11.64
CA LEU A 289 -5.12 4.25 10.24
C LEU A 289 -4.58 5.33 9.30
N ALA A 290 -4.97 6.59 9.47
CA ALA A 290 -4.48 7.70 8.63
C ALA A 290 -2.97 7.92 8.78
N LEU A 291 -2.42 7.82 10.00
CA LEU A 291 -0.98 7.93 10.26
C LEU A 291 -0.21 6.74 9.68
N ALA A 292 -0.80 5.58 9.69
CA ALA A 292 -0.27 4.38 9.08
C ALA A 292 -0.15 4.50 7.56
N VAL A 293 -1.21 4.92 6.88
CA VAL A 293 -1.19 5.19 5.43
C VAL A 293 -0.09 6.22 5.10
N ARG A 294 0.05 7.27 5.91
CA ARG A 294 1.14 8.24 5.75
C ARG A 294 2.53 7.60 5.91
N LYS A 295 2.69 6.64 6.81
CA LYS A 295 3.95 5.91 7.03
C LYS A 295 4.25 4.96 5.87
N MET A 296 3.22 4.25 5.35
CA MET A 296 3.32 3.41 4.16
C MET A 296 3.72 4.24 2.94
N LEU A 297 3.11 5.42 2.74
CA LEU A 297 3.46 6.33 1.66
C LEU A 297 4.93 6.78 1.72
N LYS A 298 5.46 7.08 2.91
CA LYS A 298 6.90 7.38 3.08
C LYS A 298 7.81 6.22 2.70
N ARG A 299 7.29 4.99 2.78
CA ARG A 299 7.94 3.75 2.37
C ARG A 299 7.59 3.34 0.93
N GLN A 300 7.10 4.28 0.11
CA GLN A 300 6.77 4.09 -1.31
C GLN A 300 5.54 3.18 -1.57
N ALA A 301 4.68 2.95 -0.58
CA ALA A 301 3.41 2.26 -0.76
C ALA A 301 2.24 3.25 -0.60
N LEU A 302 1.50 3.47 -1.66
CA LEU A 302 0.32 4.34 -1.69
C LEU A 302 -0.94 3.48 -1.53
N VAL A 303 -1.71 3.74 -0.50
CA VAL A 303 -2.94 3.01 -0.19
C VAL A 303 -4.14 3.85 -0.60
N HIS A 304 -5.03 3.28 -1.43
CA HIS A 304 -6.25 3.95 -1.90
C HIS A 304 -7.39 3.89 -0.89
N ARG A 305 -7.50 2.78 -0.14
CA ARG A 305 -8.59 2.54 0.81
C ARG A 305 -8.04 2.22 2.18
N LEU A 306 -8.54 2.88 3.22
CA LEU A 306 -8.10 2.64 4.61
C LEU A 306 -8.30 1.18 5.06
N HIS A 307 -9.39 0.55 4.59
CA HIS A 307 -9.68 -0.86 4.83
C HIS A 307 -8.54 -1.81 4.41
N SER A 308 -7.92 -1.54 3.27
CA SER A 308 -6.89 -2.43 2.72
C SER A 308 -5.63 -2.53 3.59
N VAL A 309 -5.39 -1.56 4.47
CA VAL A 309 -4.29 -1.60 5.43
C VAL A 309 -4.47 -2.74 6.43
N GLU A 310 -5.69 -2.94 6.92
CA GLU A 310 -6.02 -4.02 7.85
C GLU A 310 -5.92 -5.39 7.16
N THR A 311 -6.55 -5.52 6.00
CA THR A 311 -6.60 -6.76 5.22
C THR A 311 -5.18 -7.19 4.83
N LEU A 312 -4.32 -6.22 4.47
CA LEU A 312 -2.92 -6.47 4.11
C LEU A 312 -2.13 -7.14 5.27
N GLY A 313 -2.42 -6.74 6.51
CA GLY A 313 -1.85 -7.37 7.70
C GLY A 313 -2.29 -8.84 7.91
N CYS A 314 -3.41 -9.24 7.31
CA CYS A 314 -3.97 -10.60 7.39
C CYS A 314 -3.53 -11.48 6.22
N ALA A 315 -2.82 -10.97 5.22
CA ALA A 315 -2.43 -11.72 4.03
C ALA A 315 -1.75 -13.05 4.39
N THR A 316 -2.27 -14.15 3.80
CA THR A 316 -1.75 -15.51 3.96
C THR A 316 -1.05 -16.00 2.70
N VAL A 317 -1.45 -15.47 1.53
CA VAL A 317 -0.87 -15.77 0.23
C VAL A 317 -0.59 -14.48 -0.52
N ILE A 318 0.59 -14.37 -1.12
CA ILE A 318 0.92 -13.30 -2.05
C ILE A 318 1.17 -13.92 -3.42
N CYS A 319 0.27 -13.70 -4.35
CA CYS A 319 0.40 -14.01 -5.76
C CYS A 319 1.11 -12.85 -6.45
N THR A 320 2.30 -13.08 -6.96
CA THR A 320 3.11 -12.02 -7.58
C THR A 320 3.39 -12.31 -9.05
N ASP A 321 3.21 -11.31 -9.91
CA ASP A 321 3.78 -11.39 -11.24
C ASP A 321 5.30 -11.35 -11.15
N LYS A 322 5.97 -12.02 -12.08
CA LYS A 322 7.43 -12.08 -12.17
C LYS A 322 8.00 -10.73 -12.59
N THR A 323 7.50 -10.22 -13.74
CA THR A 323 8.10 -9.10 -14.47
C THR A 323 7.87 -7.77 -13.77
N GLY A 324 8.93 -6.99 -13.58
CA GLY A 324 8.84 -5.66 -12.97
C GLY A 324 8.61 -5.65 -11.45
N THR A 325 8.15 -6.76 -10.85
CA THR A 325 7.86 -6.87 -9.41
C THR A 325 8.99 -7.58 -8.66
N VAL A 326 9.23 -8.85 -8.98
CA VAL A 326 10.30 -9.67 -8.39
C VAL A 326 11.61 -9.43 -9.15
N THR A 327 11.51 -9.19 -10.46
CA THR A 327 12.62 -8.86 -11.35
C THR A 327 12.67 -7.37 -11.67
N MET A 328 13.77 -6.91 -12.26
CA MET A 328 14.00 -5.51 -12.56
C MET A 328 13.28 -4.99 -13.81
N ASN A 329 12.64 -5.88 -14.59
CA ASN A 329 12.08 -5.59 -15.92
C ASN A 329 13.14 -4.96 -16.84
N LYS A 330 14.38 -5.42 -16.74
CA LYS A 330 15.52 -4.93 -17.50
C LYS A 330 16.37 -6.11 -17.95
N MET A 331 16.25 -6.48 -19.22
CA MET A 331 17.11 -7.51 -19.77
C MET A 331 18.58 -7.13 -19.57
N THR A 332 19.39 -8.10 -19.17
CA THR A 332 20.82 -7.92 -18.92
C THR A 332 21.58 -9.13 -19.48
N VAL A 333 22.61 -8.87 -20.27
CA VAL A 333 23.52 -9.93 -20.76
C VAL A 333 24.35 -10.41 -19.57
N THR A 334 24.30 -11.70 -19.28
CA THR A 334 25.04 -12.32 -18.17
C THR A 334 26.26 -13.10 -18.64
N ASP A 335 26.17 -13.67 -19.83
CA ASP A 335 27.23 -14.54 -20.39
C ASP A 335 27.38 -14.30 -21.89
N ILE A 336 28.63 -14.35 -22.36
CA ILE A 336 28.99 -14.35 -23.76
C ILE A 336 29.81 -15.61 -24.05
N PHE A 337 29.43 -16.35 -25.06
CA PHE A 337 30.20 -17.50 -25.57
C PHE A 337 30.71 -17.21 -26.96
N THR A 338 32.02 -17.28 -27.16
CA THR A 338 32.66 -17.15 -28.46
C THR A 338 33.04 -18.52 -29.01
N CYS A 339 32.74 -18.77 -30.27
CA CYS A 339 33.02 -20.02 -30.96
C CYS A 339 34.26 -19.87 -31.84
N THR A 340 35.39 -20.30 -31.32
CA THR A 340 36.70 -20.37 -32.02
C THR A 340 37.31 -21.74 -31.78
N GLU A 341 38.57 -21.96 -32.23
CA GLU A 341 39.29 -23.21 -31.95
C GLU A 341 39.32 -23.53 -30.44
N LYS A 342 39.53 -22.57 -29.61
CA LYS A 342 39.58 -22.71 -28.14
C LYS A 342 38.31 -22.26 -27.43
N SER A 343 37.24 -21.99 -28.14
CA SER A 343 35.94 -21.53 -27.63
C SER A 343 35.94 -21.09 -26.18
N ARG A 344 35.55 -19.83 -25.90
CA ARG A 344 35.59 -19.24 -24.55
C ARG A 344 34.23 -18.81 -24.09
N ALA A 345 33.99 -18.88 -22.77
CA ALA A 345 32.82 -18.31 -22.11
C ALA A 345 33.26 -17.15 -21.21
N TYR A 346 32.62 -16.00 -21.37
CA TYR A 346 32.86 -14.78 -20.59
C TYR A 346 31.63 -14.50 -19.76
N GLY A 347 31.82 -14.21 -18.48
CA GLY A 347 30.79 -13.59 -17.66
C GLY A 347 30.66 -12.09 -18.00
N VAL A 348 29.47 -11.51 -17.81
CA VAL A 348 29.27 -10.07 -18.02
C VAL A 348 28.86 -9.43 -16.71
N THR A 349 29.60 -8.41 -16.29
CA THR A 349 29.38 -7.63 -15.08
C THR A 349 29.07 -6.16 -15.43
N LYS A 350 28.84 -5.34 -14.44
CA LYS A 350 28.69 -3.88 -14.62
C LYS A 350 29.93 -3.21 -15.17
N GLU A 351 31.09 -3.83 -15.03
CA GLU A 351 32.39 -3.34 -15.54
C GLU A 351 32.69 -3.83 -16.95
N GLY A 352 31.84 -4.67 -17.52
CA GLY A 352 31.95 -5.27 -18.84
C GLY A 352 32.14 -6.80 -18.80
N ALA A 353 32.65 -7.36 -19.90
CA ALA A 353 32.94 -8.79 -19.99
C ALA A 353 34.10 -9.16 -19.05
N SER A 354 34.04 -10.35 -18.45
CA SER A 354 35.06 -10.88 -17.56
C SER A 354 35.42 -12.32 -17.90
N PHE A 355 36.67 -12.68 -17.68
CA PHE A 355 37.20 -14.04 -17.82
C PHE A 355 38.05 -14.36 -16.58
N ASP A 356 37.80 -15.49 -15.92
CA ASP A 356 38.44 -15.83 -14.64
C ASP A 356 38.43 -14.67 -13.60
N ASP A 357 37.27 -14.05 -13.43
CA ASP A 357 37.00 -12.90 -12.54
C ASP A 357 37.79 -11.63 -12.85
N LYS A 358 38.47 -11.55 -14.00
CA LYS A 358 39.16 -10.33 -14.45
C LYS A 358 38.33 -9.64 -15.52
N ALA A 359 38.03 -8.37 -15.35
CA ALA A 359 37.37 -7.57 -16.38
C ALA A 359 38.26 -7.44 -17.60
N LEU A 360 37.69 -7.71 -18.79
CA LEU A 360 38.35 -7.64 -20.09
C LEU A 360 37.67 -6.58 -20.95
N LYS A 361 38.50 -5.85 -21.71
CA LYS A 361 38.02 -4.95 -22.75
C LYS A 361 37.96 -5.65 -24.12
N ALA A 362 37.07 -5.17 -24.98
CA ALA A 362 36.86 -5.75 -26.31
C ALA A 362 38.13 -5.89 -27.14
N TRP A 363 39.11 -5.00 -26.96
CA TRP A 363 40.38 -5.03 -27.69
C TRP A 363 41.43 -6.00 -27.14
N GLU A 364 41.20 -6.56 -25.96
CA GLU A 364 42.11 -7.51 -25.31
C GLU A 364 41.92 -8.97 -25.79
N SER A 365 40.77 -9.23 -26.42
CA SER A 365 40.43 -10.53 -26.98
C SER A 365 39.71 -10.37 -28.32
N PRO A 366 40.33 -10.73 -29.45
CA PRO A 366 39.77 -10.55 -30.77
C PRO A 366 38.43 -11.21 -31.00
N ASP A 367 38.23 -12.41 -30.48
CA ASP A 367 36.96 -13.13 -30.53
C ASP A 367 35.83 -12.40 -29.77
N LEU A 368 36.12 -11.94 -28.55
CA LEU A 368 35.20 -11.09 -27.78
C LEU A 368 34.90 -9.77 -28.49
N GLY A 369 35.94 -9.11 -29.04
CA GLY A 369 35.79 -7.88 -29.78
C GLY A 369 34.84 -8.00 -30.98
N ARG A 370 34.92 -9.11 -31.74
CA ARG A 370 34.05 -9.31 -32.91
C ARG A 370 32.58 -9.52 -32.54
N ILE A 371 32.28 -10.32 -31.54
CA ILE A 371 30.89 -10.56 -31.13
C ILE A 371 30.27 -9.28 -30.54
N LEU A 372 31.04 -8.50 -29.76
CA LEU A 372 30.59 -7.21 -29.20
C LEU A 372 30.37 -6.16 -30.31
N LEU A 373 31.27 -6.10 -31.29
CA LEU A 373 31.13 -5.21 -32.46
C LEU A 373 29.90 -5.58 -33.27
N CYS A 374 29.66 -6.85 -33.56
CA CYS A 374 28.48 -7.35 -34.23
C CYS A 374 27.20 -6.96 -33.41
N GLY A 375 27.22 -7.14 -32.09
CA GLY A 375 26.14 -6.77 -31.20
C GLY A 375 25.82 -5.26 -31.20
N ALA A 376 26.84 -4.41 -31.31
CA ALA A 376 26.69 -2.97 -31.39
C ALA A 376 26.25 -2.48 -32.78
N ALA A 377 26.78 -3.08 -33.85
CA ALA A 377 26.45 -2.70 -35.23
C ALA A 377 25.06 -3.16 -35.66
N CYS A 378 24.67 -4.40 -35.27
CA CYS A 378 23.34 -4.97 -35.54
C CYS A 378 22.37 -4.65 -34.39
N ASN A 379 22.08 -3.34 -34.18
CA ASN A 379 21.29 -2.86 -33.03
C ASN A 379 20.58 -1.54 -33.37
N ASN A 380 19.33 -1.40 -32.95
CA ASN A 380 18.51 -0.21 -33.17
C ASN A 380 18.35 0.62 -31.89
N ALA A 381 18.77 0.10 -30.71
CA ALA A 381 18.78 0.86 -29.46
C ALA A 381 19.83 2.00 -29.48
N ARG A 382 19.62 3.00 -28.61
CA ARG A 382 20.52 4.16 -28.50
C ARG A 382 20.88 4.41 -27.06
N LEU A 383 22.14 4.75 -26.78
CA LEU A 383 22.56 5.18 -25.44
C LEU A 383 21.90 6.52 -25.08
N CYS A 384 21.44 6.65 -23.85
CA CYS A 384 20.88 7.90 -23.35
C CYS A 384 21.94 8.99 -23.26
N PRO A 385 21.63 10.27 -23.58
CA PRO A 385 22.56 11.37 -23.42
C PRO A 385 22.92 11.60 -21.94
N PRO A 386 24.16 12.10 -21.65
CA PRO A 386 24.67 12.27 -20.28
C PRO A 386 23.79 13.12 -19.35
N GLU A 387 23.00 14.03 -19.90
CA GLU A 387 22.07 14.89 -19.15
C GLU A 387 20.89 14.13 -18.55
N LYS A 388 20.43 13.05 -19.18
CA LYS A 388 19.40 12.18 -18.64
C LYS A 388 19.91 11.26 -17.51
N ILE A 389 21.20 10.94 -17.52
CA ILE A 389 21.84 10.09 -16.50
C ILE A 389 21.90 10.82 -15.15
N LYS A 390 22.23 12.12 -15.12
CA LYS A 390 22.35 12.94 -13.90
C LYS A 390 21.04 13.18 -13.16
N LYS A 391 19.88 13.13 -13.82
CA LYS A 391 18.57 13.34 -13.17
C LYS A 391 18.04 12.13 -12.40
N ARG A 392 18.56 10.94 -12.64
CA ARG A 392 18.10 9.69 -11.99
C ARG A 392 18.86 9.33 -10.72
N ASP A 393 19.99 9.98 -10.43
CA ASP A 393 20.89 9.58 -9.34
C ASP A 393 20.89 10.57 -8.18
N ARG A 394 19.82 10.58 -7.37
CA ARG A 394 19.79 11.28 -6.07
C ARG A 394 20.34 10.42 -4.91
N GLY A 395 20.89 9.25 -5.18
CA GLY A 395 21.30 8.25 -4.17
C GLY A 395 22.79 7.95 -4.06
N GLY A 396 23.69 8.70 -4.75
CA GLY A 396 25.15 8.55 -4.58
C GLY A 396 25.76 7.23 -5.11
N ARG A 397 25.06 6.49 -6.01
CA ARG A 397 25.60 5.30 -6.70
C ARG A 397 26.17 5.71 -8.07
N GLN A 398 27.26 5.04 -8.48
CA GLN A 398 27.87 5.25 -9.81
C GLN A 398 26.81 5.23 -10.93
N SER A 399 26.87 6.18 -11.84
CA SER A 399 25.94 6.33 -12.97
C SER A 399 25.94 5.06 -13.83
N GLU A 400 24.84 4.30 -13.80
CA GLU A 400 24.66 3.17 -14.71
C GLU A 400 24.34 3.70 -16.13
N LEU A 401 24.96 3.08 -17.15
CA LEU A 401 24.62 3.37 -18.53
C LEU A 401 23.13 3.08 -18.79
N CYS A 402 22.48 3.97 -19.51
CA CYS A 402 21.08 3.85 -19.90
C CYS A 402 21.00 3.78 -21.43
N ALA A 403 20.11 2.95 -21.96
CA ALA A 403 19.80 2.88 -23.37
C ALA A 403 18.29 2.88 -23.60
N GLU A 404 17.84 3.41 -24.72
CA GLU A 404 16.45 3.46 -25.18
C GLU A 404 16.27 2.56 -26.40
N GLY A 405 15.21 1.72 -26.42
CA GLY A 405 14.92 0.79 -27.51
C GLY A 405 14.33 -0.52 -27.01
N ASP A 406 14.31 -1.56 -27.85
CA ASP A 406 13.89 -2.92 -27.44
C ASP A 406 14.73 -3.44 -26.27
N PRO A 407 14.12 -4.09 -25.26
CA PRO A 407 14.83 -4.58 -24.08
C PRO A 407 16.01 -5.52 -24.38
N THR A 408 15.89 -6.35 -25.40
CA THR A 408 16.97 -7.26 -25.84
C THR A 408 18.12 -6.47 -26.45
N GLU A 409 17.80 -5.48 -27.29
CA GLU A 409 18.78 -4.63 -27.96
C GLU A 409 19.49 -3.69 -26.99
N THR A 410 18.75 -3.09 -26.04
CA THR A 410 19.34 -2.26 -24.98
C THR A 410 20.30 -3.05 -24.09
N ALA A 411 19.98 -4.32 -23.77
CA ALA A 411 20.86 -5.19 -22.99
C ALA A 411 22.19 -5.45 -23.71
N ILE A 412 22.12 -5.79 -25.01
CA ILE A 412 23.31 -6.03 -25.86
C ILE A 412 24.15 -4.74 -25.95
N LEU A 413 23.52 -3.59 -26.21
CA LEU A 413 24.21 -2.32 -26.38
C LEU A 413 24.94 -1.87 -25.10
N ILE A 414 24.31 -2.03 -23.93
CA ILE A 414 24.91 -1.73 -22.63
C ILE A 414 26.09 -2.68 -22.35
N ALA A 415 25.96 -3.97 -22.66
CA ALA A 415 27.07 -4.92 -22.51
C ALA A 415 28.28 -4.56 -23.40
N CYS A 416 28.03 -4.16 -24.65
CA CYS A 416 29.05 -3.68 -25.56
C CYS A 416 29.75 -2.41 -25.04
N ALA A 417 28.99 -1.42 -24.60
CA ALA A 417 29.54 -0.17 -24.08
C ALA A 417 30.35 -0.37 -22.78
N ASN A 418 29.87 -1.18 -21.85
CA ASN A 418 30.61 -1.53 -20.62
C ASN A 418 31.92 -2.26 -20.92
N SER A 419 31.93 -3.11 -21.96
CA SER A 419 33.13 -3.81 -22.44
C SER A 419 34.08 -2.94 -23.26
N GLY A 420 33.79 -1.64 -23.42
CA GLY A 420 34.70 -0.66 -24.04
C GLY A 420 34.48 -0.40 -25.53
N ILE A 421 33.43 -0.94 -26.15
CA ILE A 421 33.05 -0.58 -27.51
C ILE A 421 32.55 0.86 -27.53
N ASN A 422 33.12 1.70 -28.37
CA ASN A 422 32.62 3.06 -28.60
C ASN A 422 31.42 3.02 -29.54
N VAL A 423 30.22 2.88 -28.94
CA VAL A 423 28.95 2.76 -29.68
C VAL A 423 28.66 3.99 -30.56
N SER A 424 29.17 5.16 -30.18
CA SER A 424 28.97 6.41 -30.94
C SER A 424 29.87 6.53 -32.18
N SER A 425 30.94 5.73 -32.25
CA SER A 425 31.92 5.73 -33.36
C SER A 425 32.43 4.31 -33.58
N LEU A 426 31.62 3.50 -34.28
CA LEU A 426 31.96 2.09 -34.58
C LEU A 426 32.93 1.93 -35.75
N GLY A 427 33.25 2.98 -36.51
CA GLY A 427 34.03 2.94 -37.76
C GLY A 427 33.27 2.27 -38.93
N TYR A 428 31.96 2.02 -38.73
CA TYR A 428 31.09 1.45 -39.74
C TYR A 428 29.88 2.35 -40.00
N ARG A 429 29.55 2.56 -41.26
CA ARG A 429 28.36 3.26 -41.70
C ARG A 429 27.33 2.25 -42.19
N ARG A 430 26.15 2.22 -41.60
CA ARG A 430 25.03 1.36 -42.00
C ARG A 430 24.54 1.81 -43.40
N THR A 431 24.46 0.84 -44.32
CA THR A 431 24.01 1.05 -45.72
C THR A 431 22.66 0.46 -45.97
N ASP A 432 22.34 -0.72 -45.34
CA ASP A 432 21.06 -1.39 -45.49
C ASP A 432 20.68 -2.15 -44.24
N GLU A 433 19.38 -2.47 -44.07
CA GLU A 433 18.85 -3.15 -42.91
C GLU A 433 17.68 -4.07 -43.29
N PHE A 434 17.76 -5.31 -42.83
CA PHE A 434 16.65 -6.27 -42.77
C PHE A 434 16.22 -6.41 -41.30
N PRO A 435 15.09 -5.76 -40.92
CA PRO A 435 14.65 -5.73 -39.51
C PRO A 435 14.27 -7.10 -38.99
N PHE A 436 14.16 -7.22 -37.66
CA PHE A 436 13.70 -8.45 -37.05
C PHE A 436 12.24 -8.73 -37.36
N GLU A 437 11.97 -9.91 -37.92
CA GLU A 437 10.62 -10.42 -38.17
C GLU A 437 10.40 -11.74 -37.41
N SER A 438 9.17 -11.96 -36.95
CA SER A 438 8.82 -13.18 -36.21
C SER A 438 8.92 -14.47 -37.04
N GLU A 439 8.81 -14.34 -38.37
CA GLU A 439 8.90 -15.46 -39.32
C GLU A 439 10.35 -15.86 -39.53
N THR A 440 11.25 -14.91 -39.79
CA THR A 440 12.68 -15.13 -40.03
C THR A 440 13.47 -15.30 -38.75
N ARG A 441 12.96 -14.79 -37.62
CA ARG A 441 13.56 -14.78 -36.28
C ARG A 441 15.00 -14.28 -36.26
N SER A 442 15.36 -13.40 -37.16
CA SER A 442 16.70 -12.81 -37.30
C SER A 442 16.63 -11.36 -37.79
N MET A 443 17.69 -10.61 -37.54
CA MET A 443 17.93 -9.26 -38.05
C MET A 443 19.30 -9.21 -38.70
N THR A 444 19.41 -8.57 -39.87
CA THR A 444 20.68 -8.40 -40.59
C THR A 444 20.89 -6.94 -40.90
N VAL A 445 22.09 -6.45 -40.71
CA VAL A 445 22.49 -5.08 -41.06
C VAL A 445 23.73 -5.12 -41.94
N ILE A 446 23.70 -4.39 -43.00
CA ILE A 446 24.85 -4.21 -43.91
C ILE A 446 25.54 -2.89 -43.58
N CYS A 447 26.84 -2.97 -43.29
CA CYS A 447 27.64 -1.81 -42.94
C CYS A 447 28.85 -1.68 -43.87
N ALA A 448 29.23 -0.46 -44.26
CA ALA A 448 30.47 -0.15 -44.98
C ALA A 448 31.48 0.46 -44.01
N ASP A 449 32.73 0.01 -44.08
CA ASP A 449 33.86 0.60 -43.34
C ASP A 449 34.32 1.94 -43.99
N GLU A 450 35.34 2.58 -43.41
CA GLU A 450 35.92 3.84 -43.95
C GLU A 450 36.54 3.66 -45.33
N LYS A 451 36.90 2.44 -45.73
CA LYS A 451 37.49 2.08 -47.02
C LYS A 451 36.42 1.68 -48.05
N GLY A 452 35.14 1.64 -47.67
CA GLY A 452 34.01 1.25 -48.52
C GLY A 452 33.80 -0.27 -48.62
N VAL A 453 34.51 -1.10 -47.84
CA VAL A 453 34.26 -2.54 -47.76
C VAL A 453 32.96 -2.81 -47.01
N THR A 454 32.08 -3.58 -47.66
CA THR A 454 30.77 -3.91 -47.04
C THR A 454 30.86 -5.22 -46.23
N THR A 455 30.33 -5.19 -45.03
CA THR A 455 30.22 -6.35 -44.11
C THR A 455 28.80 -6.46 -43.63
N ALA A 456 28.22 -7.67 -43.69
CA ALA A 456 26.93 -7.94 -43.12
C ALA A 456 27.07 -8.56 -41.70
N PHE A 457 26.34 -7.99 -40.76
CA PHE A 457 26.21 -8.49 -39.37
C PHE A 457 24.80 -9.02 -39.15
N ARG A 458 24.70 -10.17 -38.49
CA ARG A 458 23.40 -10.79 -38.18
C ARG A 458 23.32 -11.20 -36.73
N LYS A 459 22.14 -10.99 -36.15
CA LYS A 459 21.73 -11.54 -34.85
C LYS A 459 20.39 -12.25 -34.99
N GLY A 460 20.15 -13.30 -34.21
CA GLY A 460 18.86 -13.99 -34.25
C GLY A 460 18.78 -15.23 -33.36
N ALA A 461 17.71 -16.02 -33.57
CA ALA A 461 17.55 -17.30 -32.90
C ALA A 461 18.65 -18.24 -33.30
N PHE A 462 19.18 -18.99 -32.32
CA PHE A 462 20.30 -19.89 -32.49
C PHE A 462 20.08 -20.92 -33.60
N ASP A 463 18.90 -21.55 -33.62
CA ASP A 463 18.53 -22.58 -34.60
C ASP A 463 18.41 -22.06 -36.04
N VAL A 464 18.23 -20.76 -36.22
CA VAL A 464 18.21 -20.08 -37.53
C VAL A 464 19.63 -19.70 -37.92
N VAL A 465 20.34 -18.94 -37.11
CA VAL A 465 21.67 -18.40 -37.44
C VAL A 465 22.69 -19.51 -37.70
N ILE A 466 22.71 -20.57 -36.85
CA ILE A 466 23.71 -21.64 -36.97
C ILE A 466 23.59 -22.48 -38.27
N LYS A 467 22.37 -22.57 -38.85
CA LYS A 467 22.15 -23.34 -40.09
C LYS A 467 22.82 -22.71 -41.29
N GLU A 468 22.88 -21.40 -41.34
CA GLU A 468 23.41 -20.63 -42.44
C GLU A 468 24.93 -20.40 -42.35
N CYS A 469 25.54 -20.67 -41.18
CA CYS A 469 26.97 -20.46 -40.99
C CYS A 469 27.77 -21.69 -41.45
N SER A 470 28.70 -21.44 -42.38
CA SER A 470 29.64 -22.42 -42.91
C SER A 470 31.03 -22.34 -42.28
N HIS A 471 31.35 -21.16 -41.66
CA HIS A 471 32.67 -20.85 -41.13
C HIS A 471 32.63 -20.36 -39.67
N VAL A 472 33.79 -20.35 -39.03
CA VAL A 472 34.10 -19.70 -37.73
C VAL A 472 35.45 -19.02 -37.87
N PHE A 473 35.79 -18.15 -36.94
CA PHE A 473 37.12 -17.56 -36.88
C PHE A 473 38.09 -18.41 -36.04
N SER A 474 39.36 -18.51 -36.47
CA SER A 474 40.46 -19.00 -35.63
C SER A 474 40.80 -17.98 -34.55
N ASP A 475 41.60 -18.38 -33.55
CA ASP A 475 42.14 -17.44 -32.54
C ASP A 475 43.04 -16.35 -33.19
N SER A 476 43.65 -16.62 -34.35
CA SER A 476 44.45 -15.68 -35.14
C SER A 476 43.60 -14.77 -36.04
N GLY A 477 42.33 -15.09 -36.24
CA GLY A 477 41.39 -14.29 -37.03
C GLY A 477 41.17 -14.76 -38.45
N GLU A 478 41.70 -15.93 -38.82
CA GLU A 478 41.48 -16.59 -40.12
C GLU A 478 40.14 -17.32 -40.14
N LEU A 479 39.54 -17.45 -41.36
CA LEU A 479 38.32 -18.22 -41.54
C LEU A 479 38.63 -19.70 -41.55
N LEU A 480 37.94 -20.45 -40.69
CA LEU A 480 37.99 -21.90 -40.61
C LEU A 480 36.62 -22.50 -40.91
N THR A 481 36.60 -23.73 -41.47
CA THR A 481 35.34 -24.44 -41.66
C THR A 481 34.67 -24.75 -40.33
N PHE A 482 33.38 -24.47 -40.22
CA PHE A 482 32.59 -24.74 -39.00
C PHE A 482 32.34 -26.25 -38.86
N GLY A 483 33.31 -26.98 -38.31
CA GLY A 483 33.30 -28.43 -38.18
C GLY A 483 32.31 -28.96 -37.17
N GLY A 484 32.00 -30.27 -37.25
CA GLY A 484 30.99 -30.92 -36.43
C GLY A 484 31.27 -30.85 -34.92
N ALA A 485 32.53 -30.83 -34.48
CA ALA A 485 32.91 -30.72 -33.08
C ALA A 485 32.53 -29.33 -32.49
N MET A 486 32.87 -28.28 -33.22
CA MET A 486 32.54 -26.87 -32.82
C MET A 486 31.03 -26.62 -32.83
N ARG A 487 30.31 -27.19 -33.82
CA ARG A 487 28.84 -27.14 -33.85
C ARG A 487 28.25 -27.81 -32.62
N LYS A 488 28.71 -29.02 -32.28
CA LYS A 488 28.24 -29.72 -31.06
C LYS A 488 28.48 -28.92 -29.79
N GLN A 489 29.62 -28.24 -29.69
CA GLN A 489 29.95 -27.39 -28.55
C GLN A 489 29.02 -26.16 -28.48
N ALA A 490 28.70 -25.49 -29.60
CA ALA A 490 27.75 -24.42 -29.66
C ALA A 490 26.33 -24.85 -29.25
N PHE A 491 25.87 -26.02 -29.73
CA PHE A 491 24.60 -26.61 -29.30
C PHE A 491 24.58 -26.92 -27.81
N TYR A 492 25.61 -27.59 -27.30
CA TYR A 492 25.71 -27.89 -25.87
C TYR A 492 25.65 -26.63 -25.01
N LYS A 493 26.35 -25.56 -25.42
CA LYS A 493 26.39 -24.29 -24.69
C LYS A 493 25.05 -23.54 -24.77
N CYS A 494 24.37 -23.58 -25.90
CA CYS A 494 23.02 -23.04 -26.04
C CYS A 494 22.04 -23.77 -25.11
N ASP A 495 22.07 -25.09 -25.08
CA ASP A 495 21.21 -25.90 -24.22
C ASP A 495 21.52 -25.68 -22.73
N GLU A 496 22.79 -25.53 -22.36
CA GLU A 496 23.23 -25.20 -21.01
C GLU A 496 22.63 -23.88 -20.58
N TYR A 497 22.71 -22.82 -21.38
CA TYR A 497 22.14 -21.52 -21.10
C TYR A 497 20.62 -21.55 -21.05
N ALA A 498 20.00 -22.23 -22.00
CA ALA A 498 18.54 -22.39 -22.03
C ALA A 498 18.01 -23.14 -20.78
N SER A 499 18.74 -24.19 -20.32
CA SER A 499 18.39 -24.94 -19.10
C SER A 499 18.48 -24.10 -17.83
N LYS A 500 19.33 -23.05 -17.82
CA LYS A 500 19.42 -22.03 -16.76
C LYS A 500 18.34 -20.95 -16.87
N GLY A 501 17.44 -21.06 -17.86
CA GLY A 501 16.37 -20.08 -18.09
C GLY A 501 16.85 -18.78 -18.75
N LEU A 502 18.04 -18.79 -19.36
CA LEU A 502 18.56 -17.61 -20.06
C LEU A 502 18.01 -17.54 -21.48
N ARG A 503 17.74 -16.33 -21.95
CA ARG A 503 17.43 -16.07 -23.35
C ARG A 503 18.73 -16.01 -24.14
N VAL A 504 18.86 -16.83 -25.19
CA VAL A 504 20.08 -16.95 -26.00
C VAL A 504 19.86 -16.30 -27.35
N ILE A 505 20.79 -15.42 -27.76
CA ILE A 505 20.85 -14.76 -29.07
C ILE A 505 22.18 -15.16 -29.72
N ALA A 506 22.12 -15.63 -30.98
CA ALA A 506 23.26 -15.99 -31.77
C ALA A 506 23.70 -14.83 -32.67
N PHE A 507 25.02 -14.77 -32.95
CA PHE A 507 25.65 -13.72 -33.76
C PHE A 507 26.49 -14.32 -34.86
N SER A 508 26.44 -13.72 -36.06
CA SER A 508 27.27 -14.07 -37.20
C SER A 508 27.68 -12.85 -38.02
N GLN A 509 28.77 -12.99 -38.74
CA GLN A 509 29.33 -11.96 -39.63
C GLN A 509 29.57 -12.57 -41.00
N GLN A 510 29.28 -11.86 -42.08
CA GLN A 510 29.57 -12.29 -43.42
C GLN A 510 30.95 -11.78 -43.83
N VAL A 511 31.80 -12.68 -44.39
CA VAL A 511 33.12 -12.37 -44.95
C VAL A 511 33.24 -13.09 -46.25
N ASP A 512 33.60 -12.42 -47.31
CA ASP A 512 33.77 -12.95 -48.70
C ASP A 512 32.53 -13.73 -49.18
N GLY A 513 31.34 -13.32 -48.78
CA GLY A 513 30.09 -13.97 -49.17
C GLY A 513 29.64 -15.12 -48.24
N GLU A 514 30.51 -15.64 -47.37
CA GLU A 514 30.24 -16.74 -46.46
C GLU A 514 29.91 -16.26 -45.04
N TRP A 515 28.97 -16.96 -44.35
CA TRP A 515 28.62 -16.64 -42.99
C TRP A 515 29.51 -17.35 -41.96
N ALA A 516 30.19 -16.56 -41.14
CA ALA A 516 30.98 -17.02 -40.01
C ALA A 516 30.20 -16.88 -38.69
N PHE A 517 30.09 -17.97 -37.94
CA PHE A 517 29.44 -17.96 -36.63
C PHE A 517 30.38 -17.35 -35.58
N LEU A 518 29.94 -16.30 -34.88
CA LEU A 518 30.75 -15.61 -33.85
C LEU A 518 30.57 -16.21 -32.46
N GLY A 519 29.31 -16.55 -32.10
CA GLY A 519 28.99 -17.05 -30.77
C GLY A 519 27.58 -16.71 -30.30
N LEU A 520 27.41 -16.72 -29.00
CA LEU A 520 26.14 -16.56 -28.31
C LEU A 520 26.25 -15.45 -27.23
N MET A 521 25.18 -14.66 -27.05
CA MET A 521 24.97 -13.88 -25.83
C MET A 521 23.76 -14.41 -25.10
N ALA A 522 23.94 -14.72 -23.82
CA ALA A 522 22.89 -15.18 -22.94
C ALA A 522 22.48 -14.06 -21.99
N MET A 523 21.18 -13.89 -21.81
CA MET A 523 20.63 -12.78 -21.03
C MET A 523 19.43 -13.21 -20.19
N LYS A 524 19.20 -12.51 -19.10
CA LYS A 524 18.01 -12.66 -18.26
C LYS A 524 17.54 -11.32 -17.73
N ASP A 525 16.32 -11.27 -17.25
CA ASP A 525 15.82 -10.21 -16.40
C ASP A 525 16.21 -10.55 -14.94
N PRO A 526 17.20 -9.85 -14.34
CA PRO A 526 17.72 -10.21 -13.03
C PRO A 526 16.73 -9.94 -11.91
N LEU A 527 16.84 -10.72 -10.83
CA LEU A 527 16.10 -10.45 -9.61
C LEU A 527 16.49 -9.09 -9.03
N ARG A 528 15.51 -8.42 -8.41
CA ARG A 528 15.80 -7.27 -7.53
C ARG A 528 16.63 -7.74 -6.33
N ALA A 529 17.61 -6.96 -5.91
CA ALA A 529 18.53 -7.34 -4.82
C ALA A 529 17.81 -7.67 -3.50
N GLU A 530 16.67 -7.01 -3.26
CA GLU A 530 15.86 -7.17 -2.06
C GLU A 530 14.87 -8.34 -2.14
N ALA A 531 14.58 -8.88 -3.34
CA ALA A 531 13.47 -9.82 -3.56
C ALA A 531 13.64 -11.13 -2.76
N ALA A 532 14.82 -11.75 -2.80
CA ALA A 532 15.09 -13.00 -2.08
C ALA A 532 14.94 -12.82 -0.55
N LYS A 533 15.41 -11.69 -0.01
CA LYS A 533 15.26 -11.36 1.41
C LYS A 533 13.79 -11.17 1.78
N ALA A 534 13.04 -10.45 0.95
CA ALA A 534 11.60 -10.21 1.16
C ALA A 534 10.78 -11.51 1.12
N VAL A 535 11.09 -12.42 0.18
CA VAL A 535 10.48 -13.75 0.12
C VAL A 535 10.77 -14.56 1.39
N ALA A 536 12.02 -14.54 1.88
CA ALA A 536 12.39 -15.20 3.12
C ALA A 536 11.68 -14.61 4.35
N GLU A 537 11.41 -13.30 4.35
CA GLU A 537 10.60 -12.64 5.39
C GLU A 537 9.15 -13.07 5.33
N CYS A 538 8.53 -13.16 4.15
CA CYS A 538 7.19 -13.72 3.98
C CYS A 538 7.09 -15.14 4.55
N GLN A 539 8.04 -16.01 4.21
CA GLN A 539 8.04 -17.40 4.70
C GLN A 539 8.16 -17.49 6.22
N ARG A 540 9.02 -16.66 6.85
CA ARG A 540 9.12 -16.57 8.31
C ARG A 540 7.85 -16.05 8.95
N ALA A 541 7.15 -15.18 8.25
CA ALA A 541 5.87 -14.61 8.65
C ALA A 541 4.66 -15.53 8.39
N GLY A 542 4.89 -16.76 7.89
CA GLY A 542 3.84 -17.73 7.56
C GLY A 542 3.04 -17.37 6.31
N ILE A 543 3.58 -16.52 5.42
CA ILE A 543 2.94 -16.07 4.18
C ILE A 543 3.50 -16.90 3.01
N LYS A 544 2.60 -17.50 2.23
CA LYS A 544 2.97 -18.21 1.01
C LYS A 544 3.20 -17.22 -0.13
N THR A 545 4.33 -17.31 -0.80
CA THR A 545 4.59 -16.55 -2.03
C THR A 545 4.41 -17.46 -3.22
N VAL A 546 3.62 -17.04 -4.21
CA VAL A 546 3.30 -17.75 -5.43
C VAL A 546 3.64 -16.87 -6.62
N MET A 547 4.43 -17.39 -7.55
CA MET A 547 4.79 -16.69 -8.79
C MET A 547 3.83 -17.06 -9.91
N ILE A 548 3.30 -16.05 -10.57
CA ILE A 548 2.38 -16.19 -11.71
C ILE A 548 2.99 -15.44 -12.89
N THR A 549 3.23 -16.12 -14.04
CA THR A 549 3.93 -15.50 -15.17
C THR A 549 3.51 -16.06 -16.52
N GLY A 550 3.63 -15.23 -17.57
CA GLY A 550 3.52 -15.67 -18.97
C GLY A 550 4.73 -16.42 -19.49
N ASP A 551 5.84 -16.48 -18.73
CA ASP A 551 7.08 -17.14 -19.13
C ASP A 551 6.98 -18.67 -19.26
N HIS A 552 7.96 -19.25 -19.93
CA HIS A 552 8.11 -20.71 -20.01
C HIS A 552 8.37 -21.33 -18.62
N LYS A 553 7.82 -22.53 -18.38
CA LYS A 553 7.90 -23.26 -17.09
C LYS A 553 9.31 -23.36 -16.52
N LEU A 554 10.31 -23.69 -17.34
CA LEU A 554 11.71 -23.82 -16.90
C LEU A 554 12.31 -22.49 -16.45
N THR A 555 12.04 -21.41 -17.19
CA THR A 555 12.50 -20.05 -16.83
C THR A 555 11.86 -19.61 -15.52
N ALA A 556 10.55 -19.79 -15.38
CA ALA A 556 9.82 -19.43 -14.16
C ALA A 556 10.32 -20.22 -12.94
N GLN A 557 10.59 -21.51 -13.10
CA GLN A 557 11.15 -22.35 -12.04
C GLN A 557 12.58 -21.92 -11.63
N ALA A 558 13.44 -21.56 -12.59
CA ALA A 558 14.80 -21.10 -12.32
C ALA A 558 14.76 -19.80 -11.47
N ILE A 559 13.97 -18.83 -11.87
CA ILE A 559 13.81 -17.56 -11.17
C ILE A 559 13.16 -17.77 -9.78
N ALA A 560 12.14 -18.63 -9.69
CA ALA A 560 11.46 -18.92 -8.42
C ALA A 560 12.40 -19.64 -7.42
N LYS A 561 13.31 -20.49 -7.89
CA LYS A 561 14.37 -21.10 -7.06
C LYS A 561 15.39 -20.07 -6.60
N GLU A 562 15.85 -19.19 -7.50
CA GLU A 562 16.79 -18.11 -7.19
C GLU A 562 16.19 -17.12 -6.18
N ALA A 563 14.89 -16.81 -6.30
CA ALA A 563 14.16 -15.96 -5.38
C ALA A 563 13.80 -16.64 -4.04
N GLY A 564 13.98 -17.97 -3.93
CA GLY A 564 13.58 -18.74 -2.75
C GLY A 564 12.07 -19.02 -2.63
N ILE A 565 11.27 -18.72 -3.66
CA ILE A 565 9.82 -19.02 -3.70
C ILE A 565 9.59 -20.52 -3.77
N MET A 566 10.38 -21.21 -4.60
CA MET A 566 10.26 -22.63 -4.84
C MET A 566 11.27 -23.44 -4.00
N LYS A 567 10.78 -24.44 -3.27
CA LYS A 567 11.55 -25.37 -2.41
C LYS A 567 11.38 -26.81 -2.88
N ALA A 568 12.13 -27.72 -2.27
CA ALA A 568 11.93 -29.16 -2.50
C ALA A 568 10.46 -29.55 -2.22
N GLY A 569 9.83 -30.29 -3.12
CA GLY A 569 8.42 -30.69 -3.03
C GLY A 569 7.42 -29.65 -3.55
N SER A 570 7.85 -28.44 -3.96
CA SER A 570 6.96 -27.46 -4.59
C SER A 570 6.60 -27.85 -6.01
N ILE A 571 5.35 -27.60 -6.41
CA ILE A 571 4.80 -27.88 -7.74
C ILE A 571 4.85 -26.62 -8.60
N ALA A 572 5.09 -26.81 -9.90
CA ALA A 572 4.92 -25.79 -10.93
C ALA A 572 3.93 -26.30 -11.98
N LEU A 573 2.90 -25.49 -12.29
CA LEU A 573 1.87 -25.79 -13.29
C LEU A 573 1.96 -24.82 -14.47
N THR A 574 1.57 -25.31 -15.65
CA THR A 574 1.40 -24.49 -16.85
C THR A 574 -0.07 -24.14 -17.07
N GLY A 575 -0.36 -23.13 -17.90
CA GLY A 575 -1.72 -22.80 -18.33
C GLY A 575 -2.44 -24.01 -18.96
N ASP A 576 -1.76 -24.75 -19.84
CA ASP A 576 -2.32 -25.97 -20.49
C ASP A 576 -2.63 -27.08 -19.46
N GLU A 577 -1.84 -27.21 -18.40
CA GLU A 577 -2.12 -28.14 -17.31
C GLU A 577 -3.34 -27.66 -16.48
N LEU A 578 -3.47 -26.33 -16.25
CA LEU A 578 -4.62 -25.75 -15.57
C LEU A 578 -5.93 -25.91 -16.37
N ASP A 579 -5.88 -25.81 -17.70
CA ASP A 579 -7.07 -25.99 -18.58
C ASP A 579 -7.63 -27.41 -18.53
N ARG A 580 -6.76 -28.39 -18.25
CA ARG A 580 -7.16 -29.81 -18.13
C ARG A 580 -7.67 -30.20 -16.76
N MET A 581 -7.46 -29.37 -15.74
CA MET A 581 -7.89 -29.60 -14.37
C MET A 581 -9.27 -28.99 -14.14
N ASP A 582 -10.15 -29.73 -13.49
CA ASP A 582 -11.36 -29.15 -12.90
C ASP A 582 -11.01 -28.39 -11.59
N ASP A 583 -12.00 -27.67 -11.03
CA ASP A 583 -11.75 -26.84 -9.83
C ASP A 583 -11.43 -27.70 -8.59
N LYS A 584 -11.93 -28.94 -8.51
CA LYS A 584 -11.62 -29.86 -7.41
C LYS A 584 -10.17 -30.36 -7.48
N GLN A 585 -9.71 -30.71 -8.68
CA GLN A 585 -8.32 -31.13 -8.92
C GLN A 585 -7.35 -29.99 -8.66
N LEU A 586 -7.72 -28.75 -9.05
CA LEU A 586 -6.92 -27.57 -8.73
C LEU A 586 -6.84 -27.34 -7.21
N ASP A 587 -7.94 -27.49 -6.52
CA ASP A 587 -8.00 -27.37 -5.06
C ASP A 587 -7.07 -28.35 -4.35
N GLU A 588 -6.93 -29.59 -4.82
CA GLU A 588 -6.04 -30.59 -4.21
C GLU A 588 -4.55 -30.21 -4.29
N VAL A 589 -4.12 -29.60 -5.38
CA VAL A 589 -2.71 -29.31 -5.67
C VAL A 589 -2.26 -27.89 -5.34
N ILE A 590 -3.19 -26.93 -5.24
CA ILE A 590 -2.89 -25.50 -5.13
C ILE A 590 -2.07 -25.15 -3.89
N GLU A 591 -2.27 -25.89 -2.78
CA GLU A 591 -1.53 -25.70 -1.52
C GLU A 591 -0.02 -25.90 -1.68
N ASN A 592 0.41 -26.77 -2.59
CA ASN A 592 1.81 -27.09 -2.86
C ASN A 592 2.33 -26.37 -4.13
N CYS A 593 1.44 -25.72 -4.90
CA CYS A 593 1.84 -25.01 -6.09
C CYS A 593 2.48 -23.66 -5.71
N ARG A 594 3.64 -23.37 -6.31
CA ARG A 594 4.41 -22.13 -6.08
C ARG A 594 4.68 -21.34 -7.35
N VAL A 595 4.49 -21.98 -8.51
CA VAL A 595 4.75 -21.36 -9.81
C VAL A 595 3.64 -21.73 -10.77
N PHE A 596 3.07 -20.73 -11.42
CA PHE A 596 2.15 -20.87 -12.54
C PHE A 596 2.78 -20.18 -13.76
N ALA A 597 3.04 -20.96 -14.82
CA ALA A 597 3.75 -20.53 -16.00
C ALA A 597 2.86 -20.54 -17.25
N ARG A 598 3.10 -19.66 -18.23
CA ARG A 598 2.29 -19.53 -19.46
C ARG A 598 0.80 -19.37 -19.18
N VAL A 599 0.45 -18.53 -18.21
CA VAL A 599 -0.94 -18.31 -17.79
C VAL A 599 -1.58 -17.17 -18.58
N THR A 600 -2.89 -17.32 -18.84
CA THR A 600 -3.78 -16.29 -19.39
C THR A 600 -4.38 -15.43 -18.27
N PRO A 601 -5.05 -14.30 -18.59
CA PRO A 601 -5.79 -13.52 -17.59
C PRO A 601 -6.86 -14.32 -16.84
N GLU A 602 -7.57 -15.22 -17.54
CA GLU A 602 -8.58 -16.11 -16.95
C GLU A 602 -7.95 -17.08 -15.93
N HIS A 603 -6.77 -17.61 -16.25
CA HIS A 603 -6.02 -18.45 -15.31
C HIS A 603 -5.61 -17.67 -14.04
N LYS A 604 -5.16 -16.40 -14.17
CA LYS A 604 -4.82 -15.56 -13.01
C LYS A 604 -6.03 -15.39 -12.08
N LEU A 605 -7.19 -15.10 -12.65
CA LEU A 605 -8.45 -14.97 -11.91
C LEU A 605 -8.83 -16.30 -11.21
N ARG A 606 -8.74 -17.42 -11.91
CA ARG A 606 -9.06 -18.76 -11.39
C ARG A 606 -8.15 -19.15 -10.23
N ILE A 607 -6.84 -18.85 -10.31
CA ILE A 607 -5.86 -19.12 -9.24
C ILE A 607 -6.21 -18.31 -7.98
N VAL A 608 -6.53 -17.02 -8.12
CA VAL A 608 -6.93 -16.16 -6.99
C VAL A 608 -8.18 -16.71 -6.32
N LYS A 609 -9.22 -17.05 -7.10
CA LYS A 609 -10.47 -17.64 -6.58
C LYS A 609 -10.22 -18.95 -5.84
N ALA A 610 -9.33 -19.81 -6.35
CA ALA A 610 -9.01 -21.09 -5.72
C ALA A 610 -8.28 -20.92 -4.37
N PHE A 611 -7.43 -19.91 -4.21
CA PHE A 611 -6.85 -19.60 -2.89
C PHE A 611 -7.90 -19.04 -1.93
N LYS A 612 -8.79 -18.15 -2.40
CA LYS A 612 -9.87 -17.58 -1.57
C LYS A 612 -10.88 -18.63 -1.11
N SER A 613 -11.27 -19.56 -1.98
CA SER A 613 -12.21 -20.65 -1.62
C SER A 613 -11.70 -21.53 -0.49
N ARG A 614 -10.38 -21.59 -0.30
CA ARG A 614 -9.73 -22.28 0.83
C ARG A 614 -9.57 -21.43 2.10
N GLY A 615 -10.15 -20.24 2.12
CA GLY A 615 -10.07 -19.34 3.27
C GLY A 615 -8.72 -18.60 3.39
N HIS A 616 -7.96 -18.51 2.30
CA HIS A 616 -6.77 -17.67 2.27
C HIS A 616 -7.13 -16.22 2.00
N VAL A 617 -6.49 -15.31 2.71
CA VAL A 617 -6.47 -13.87 2.38
C VAL A 617 -5.39 -13.67 1.32
N CYS A 618 -5.83 -13.42 0.08
CA CYS A 618 -4.98 -13.40 -1.10
C CYS A 618 -4.63 -11.96 -1.50
N ALA A 619 -3.33 -11.65 -1.58
CA ALA A 619 -2.83 -10.44 -2.26
C ALA A 619 -2.41 -10.81 -3.69
N MET A 620 -2.78 -10.00 -4.69
CA MET A 620 -2.40 -10.18 -6.09
C MET A 620 -1.69 -8.94 -6.61
N THR A 621 -0.47 -9.12 -7.14
CA THR A 621 0.28 -8.04 -7.80
C THR A 621 0.24 -8.16 -9.30
N GLY A 622 0.20 -7.04 -10.01
CA GLY A 622 0.32 -6.99 -11.47
C GLY A 622 0.52 -5.57 -11.99
N ASP A 623 0.88 -5.44 -13.26
CA ASP A 623 1.16 -4.17 -13.92
C ASP A 623 0.39 -3.99 -15.25
N GLY A 624 -0.05 -5.07 -15.87
CA GLY A 624 -0.74 -5.07 -17.16
C GLY A 624 -2.26 -5.06 -17.05
N VAL A 625 -2.93 -4.63 -18.11
CA VAL A 625 -4.41 -4.68 -18.24
C VAL A 625 -4.94 -6.11 -17.97
N ASN A 626 -4.17 -7.12 -18.36
CA ASN A 626 -4.47 -8.53 -18.18
C ASN A 626 -4.54 -8.97 -16.72
N ASP A 627 -3.98 -8.19 -15.80
CA ASP A 627 -3.96 -8.48 -14.37
C ASP A 627 -5.14 -7.85 -13.62
N ALA A 628 -5.76 -6.82 -14.19
CA ALA A 628 -6.79 -6.04 -13.53
C ALA A 628 -7.97 -6.88 -12.99
N PRO A 629 -8.50 -7.90 -13.71
CA PRO A 629 -9.56 -8.76 -13.17
C PRO A 629 -9.12 -9.55 -11.93
N ALA A 630 -7.90 -10.09 -11.93
CA ALA A 630 -7.35 -10.86 -10.82
C ALA A 630 -7.00 -9.95 -9.63
N ILE A 631 -6.50 -8.73 -9.89
CA ILE A 631 -6.24 -7.69 -8.88
C ILE A 631 -7.53 -7.28 -8.19
N LYS A 632 -8.60 -7.07 -8.95
CA LYS A 632 -9.91 -6.67 -8.40
C LYS A 632 -10.59 -7.78 -7.59
N GLU A 633 -10.39 -9.05 -7.98
CA GLU A 633 -10.95 -10.22 -7.29
C GLU A 633 -10.22 -10.54 -6.00
N ALA A 634 -8.93 -10.24 -5.91
CA ALA A 634 -8.13 -10.49 -4.71
C ALA A 634 -8.68 -9.72 -3.50
N ASP A 635 -8.39 -10.20 -2.28
CA ASP A 635 -8.73 -9.48 -1.06
C ASP A 635 -7.89 -8.20 -0.93
N ILE A 636 -6.70 -8.21 -1.55
CA ILE A 636 -5.82 -7.05 -1.65
C ILE A 636 -5.25 -6.99 -3.07
N GLY A 637 -5.74 -6.06 -3.86
CA GLY A 637 -5.19 -5.76 -5.17
C GLY A 637 -3.96 -4.85 -5.05
N VAL A 638 -2.87 -5.19 -5.72
CA VAL A 638 -1.62 -4.42 -5.70
C VAL A 638 -1.16 -4.09 -7.12
N SER A 639 -0.98 -2.83 -7.43
CA SER A 639 -0.48 -2.37 -8.73
C SER A 639 0.92 -1.78 -8.61
N MET A 640 1.67 -1.85 -9.71
CA MET A 640 2.94 -1.14 -9.86
C MET A 640 2.69 0.35 -10.14
N GLY A 641 3.54 1.22 -9.61
CA GLY A 641 3.41 2.68 -9.74
C GLY A 641 4.05 3.23 -11.00
N ILE A 642 5.17 2.65 -11.42
CA ILE A 642 5.97 3.06 -12.59
C ILE A 642 5.50 2.32 -13.83
N SER A 643 5.53 0.97 -13.81
CA SER A 643 5.16 0.11 -14.93
C SER A 643 3.66 -0.15 -15.03
N GLY A 644 2.90 0.04 -13.94
CA GLY A 644 1.47 -0.26 -13.89
C GLY A 644 0.64 0.67 -14.77
N THR A 645 -0.30 0.06 -15.51
CA THR A 645 -1.32 0.80 -16.29
C THR A 645 -2.30 1.52 -15.36
N GLU A 646 -2.96 2.56 -15.86
CA GLU A 646 -3.98 3.29 -15.07
C GLU A 646 -5.16 2.38 -14.68
N VAL A 647 -5.46 1.35 -15.48
CA VAL A 647 -6.47 0.33 -15.17
C VAL A 647 -6.10 -0.48 -13.94
N THR A 648 -4.87 -0.99 -13.89
CA THR A 648 -4.41 -1.77 -12.74
C THR A 648 -4.31 -0.92 -11.49
N LYS A 649 -3.86 0.34 -11.61
CA LYS A 649 -3.81 1.29 -10.49
C LYS A 649 -5.18 1.57 -9.90
N GLN A 650 -6.24 1.63 -10.71
CA GLN A 650 -7.61 1.82 -10.23
C GLN A 650 -8.26 0.57 -9.66
N ALA A 651 -7.95 -0.59 -10.23
CA ALA A 651 -8.39 -1.86 -9.70
C ALA A 651 -7.74 -2.19 -8.35
N ALA A 652 -6.55 -1.62 -8.09
CA ALA A 652 -5.74 -1.94 -6.94
C ALA A 652 -6.12 -1.14 -5.69
N ASP A 653 -5.95 -1.77 -4.55
CA ASP A 653 -6.06 -1.16 -3.21
C ASP A 653 -4.76 -0.48 -2.78
N VAL A 654 -3.62 -1.00 -3.26
CA VAL A 654 -2.27 -0.51 -2.94
C VAL A 654 -1.47 -0.33 -4.21
N ILE A 655 -0.74 0.80 -4.32
CA ILE A 655 0.19 1.06 -5.42
C ILE A 655 1.62 1.13 -4.87
N LEU A 656 2.52 0.33 -5.45
CA LEU A 656 3.94 0.35 -5.11
C LEU A 656 4.66 1.36 -6.00
N LEU A 657 4.98 2.54 -5.46
CA LEU A 657 5.54 3.66 -6.22
C LEU A 657 6.96 3.38 -6.77
N ASP A 658 7.63 2.34 -6.28
CA ASP A 658 8.98 1.90 -6.66
C ASP A 658 8.98 0.55 -7.40
N ASP A 659 7.79 0.00 -7.69
CA ASP A 659 7.59 -1.33 -8.32
C ASP A 659 8.33 -2.46 -7.58
N ASN A 660 8.54 -2.36 -6.26
CA ASN A 660 9.38 -3.29 -5.52
C ASN A 660 8.57 -4.23 -4.63
N PHE A 661 8.75 -5.54 -4.79
CA PHE A 661 8.12 -6.56 -3.95
C PHE A 661 8.44 -6.39 -2.45
N ALA A 662 9.65 -5.93 -2.11
CA ALA A 662 10.03 -5.68 -0.72
C ALA A 662 9.16 -4.58 -0.08
N THR A 663 8.71 -3.60 -0.84
CA THR A 663 7.79 -2.55 -0.38
C THR A 663 6.42 -3.12 -0.02
N LEU A 664 5.93 -4.13 -0.75
CA LEU A 664 4.72 -4.86 -0.37
C LEU A 664 4.90 -5.59 0.96
N VAL A 665 6.01 -6.29 1.16
CA VAL A 665 6.30 -7.00 2.42
C VAL A 665 6.40 -6.03 3.61
N ASN A 666 7.06 -4.89 3.43
CA ASN A 666 7.08 -3.82 4.44
C ASN A 666 5.67 -3.28 4.73
N SER A 667 4.80 -3.25 3.74
CA SER A 667 3.41 -2.81 3.91
C SER A 667 2.58 -3.83 4.69
N VAL A 668 2.84 -5.12 4.53
CA VAL A 668 2.27 -6.19 5.38
C VAL A 668 2.73 -6.03 6.84
N GLU A 669 4.02 -5.74 7.06
CA GLU A 669 4.56 -5.46 8.40
C GLU A 669 3.84 -4.29 9.07
N GLU A 670 3.64 -3.19 8.34
CA GLU A 670 2.90 -2.02 8.85
C GLU A 670 1.42 -2.36 9.13
N GLY A 671 0.76 -3.11 8.25
CA GLY A 671 -0.62 -3.56 8.48
C GLY A 671 -0.77 -4.40 9.75
N ARG A 672 0.15 -5.34 10.00
CA ARG A 672 0.20 -6.12 11.24
C ARG A 672 0.46 -5.24 12.47
N THR A 673 1.39 -4.29 12.34
CA THR A 673 1.76 -3.36 13.42
C THR A 673 0.57 -2.50 13.84
N ILE A 674 -0.17 -1.97 12.86
CA ILE A 674 -1.35 -1.15 13.13
C ILE A 674 -2.41 -1.92 13.87
N TYR A 675 -2.71 -3.14 13.43
CA TYR A 675 -3.66 -3.99 14.12
C TYR A 675 -3.26 -4.26 15.58
N GLN A 676 -1.98 -4.54 15.83
CA GLN A 676 -1.46 -4.70 17.19
C GLN A 676 -1.63 -3.41 18.00
N ASN A 677 -1.31 -2.25 17.40
CA ASN A 677 -1.44 -0.98 18.08
C ASN A 677 -2.90 -0.63 18.39
N ILE A 678 -3.84 -0.99 17.49
CA ILE A 678 -5.28 -0.87 17.78
C ILE A 678 -5.66 -1.73 18.97
N ARG A 679 -5.21 -2.97 19.06
CA ARG A 679 -5.44 -3.82 20.24
C ARG A 679 -4.87 -3.21 21.52
N LYS A 680 -3.69 -2.59 21.46
CA LYS A 680 -3.03 -1.94 22.61
C LYS A 680 -3.86 -0.79 23.17
N PHE A 681 -4.30 0.14 22.33
CA PHE A 681 -5.08 1.27 22.83
C PHE A 681 -6.53 0.89 23.18
N VAL A 682 -7.14 -0.10 22.51
CA VAL A 682 -8.44 -0.64 22.89
C VAL A 682 -8.36 -1.31 24.27
N ARG A 683 -7.33 -2.12 24.50
CA ARG A 683 -7.05 -2.68 25.84
C ARG A 683 -6.94 -1.59 26.90
N TYR A 684 -6.20 -0.52 26.59
CA TYR A 684 -6.00 0.61 27.49
C TYR A 684 -7.34 1.29 27.82
N LEU A 685 -8.06 1.79 26.82
CA LEU A 685 -9.29 2.55 27.00
C LEU A 685 -10.38 1.75 27.72
N ILE A 686 -10.63 0.51 27.31
CA ILE A 686 -11.67 -0.31 27.93
C ILE A 686 -11.32 -0.65 29.39
N SER A 687 -10.03 -0.92 29.71
CA SER A 687 -9.62 -1.16 31.10
C SER A 687 -9.83 0.08 31.97
N CYS A 688 -9.54 1.28 31.46
CA CYS A 688 -9.77 2.54 32.15
C CYS A 688 -11.26 2.75 32.44
N ASN A 689 -12.12 2.63 31.42
CA ASN A 689 -13.56 2.79 31.59
C ASN A 689 -14.19 1.78 32.56
N ILE A 690 -13.75 0.50 32.52
CA ILE A 690 -14.18 -0.50 33.49
C ILE A 690 -13.77 -0.08 34.90
N GLY A 691 -12.56 0.46 35.08
CA GLY A 691 -12.10 0.96 36.39
C GLY A 691 -12.97 2.10 36.92
N GLU A 692 -13.34 3.05 36.06
CA GLU A 692 -14.23 4.16 36.41
C GLU A 692 -15.64 3.67 36.80
N VAL A 693 -16.22 2.78 35.98
CA VAL A 693 -17.54 2.21 36.25
C VAL A 693 -17.53 1.44 37.57
N ILE A 694 -16.50 0.62 37.84
CA ILE A 694 -16.37 -0.12 39.11
C ILE A 694 -16.19 0.83 40.30
N THR A 695 -15.44 1.92 40.12
CA THR A 695 -15.26 2.94 41.17
C THR A 695 -16.62 3.58 41.54
N MET A 696 -17.42 3.96 40.57
CA MET A 696 -18.71 4.60 40.76
C MET A 696 -19.74 3.62 41.30
N LEU A 697 -19.89 2.43 40.70
CA LEU A 697 -20.82 1.38 41.11
C LEU A 697 -20.50 0.88 42.54
N GLY A 698 -19.21 0.58 42.79
CA GLY A 698 -18.75 0.11 44.09
C GLY A 698 -18.99 1.13 45.21
N GLY A 699 -18.72 2.42 44.95
CA GLY A 699 -19.01 3.48 45.91
C GLY A 699 -20.50 3.55 46.30
N ILE A 700 -21.39 3.46 45.33
CA ILE A 700 -22.84 3.45 45.59
C ILE A 700 -23.27 2.18 46.34
N LEU A 701 -22.80 1.01 45.93
CA LEU A 701 -23.10 -0.25 46.58
C LEU A 701 -22.63 -0.28 48.05
N MET A 702 -21.49 0.36 48.35
CA MET A 702 -20.97 0.53 49.70
C MET A 702 -21.68 1.63 50.53
N GLY A 703 -22.58 2.41 49.89
CA GLY A 703 -23.25 3.53 50.56
C GLY A 703 -22.37 4.75 50.77
N LEU A 704 -21.29 4.86 50.00
CA LEU A 704 -20.41 6.03 50.04
C LEU A 704 -21.01 7.20 49.29
N PRO A 705 -20.66 8.46 49.62
CA PRO A 705 -20.96 9.61 48.80
C PRO A 705 -20.36 9.44 47.39
N MET A 706 -20.91 10.17 46.43
CA MET A 706 -20.40 10.13 45.04
C MET A 706 -18.88 10.32 45.02
N VAL A 707 -18.17 9.27 44.54
CA VAL A 707 -16.68 9.16 44.57
C VAL A 707 -16.02 10.15 43.61
N LEU A 708 -16.52 10.20 42.37
CA LEU A 708 -16.03 11.10 41.33
C LEU A 708 -17.20 11.92 40.76
N LEU A 709 -16.95 13.17 40.44
CA LEU A 709 -17.93 14.07 39.82
C LEU A 709 -17.87 13.98 38.28
N PRO A 710 -18.95 14.30 37.56
CA PRO A 710 -18.99 14.28 36.09
C PRO A 710 -17.82 15.05 35.46
N ALA A 711 -17.50 16.24 35.98
CA ALA A 711 -16.41 17.08 35.52
C ALA A 711 -15.04 16.40 35.65
N GLN A 712 -14.81 15.63 36.70
CA GLN A 712 -13.58 14.89 36.94
C GLN A 712 -13.43 13.71 35.94
N ILE A 713 -14.49 12.96 35.69
CA ILE A 713 -14.51 11.85 34.74
C ILE A 713 -14.26 12.35 33.31
N LEU A 714 -14.88 13.48 32.93
CA LEU A 714 -14.63 14.08 31.63
C LEU A 714 -13.20 14.57 31.46
N LEU A 715 -12.56 15.13 32.50
CA LEU A 715 -11.14 15.45 32.47
C LEU A 715 -10.29 14.20 32.19
N VAL A 716 -10.65 13.08 32.83
CA VAL A 716 -9.97 11.80 32.66
C VAL A 716 -10.12 11.32 31.21
N ASN A 717 -11.32 11.11 30.74
CA ASN A 717 -11.57 10.52 29.40
C ASN A 717 -11.04 11.39 28.26
N LEU A 718 -11.18 12.73 28.37
CA LEU A 718 -10.83 13.64 27.29
C LEU A 718 -9.33 13.97 27.24
N VAL A 719 -8.71 14.23 28.40
CA VAL A 719 -7.34 14.74 28.46
C VAL A 719 -6.34 13.64 28.82
N THR A 720 -6.63 12.87 29.91
CA THR A 720 -5.66 11.94 30.43
C THR A 720 -5.64 10.61 29.69
N ASP A 721 -6.76 10.16 29.11
CA ASP A 721 -6.85 8.87 28.41
C ASP A 721 -6.70 8.99 26.90
N SER A 722 -7.29 10.04 26.27
CA SER A 722 -7.29 10.16 24.81
C SER A 722 -5.90 10.39 24.22
N LEU A 723 -5.06 11.24 24.85
CA LEU A 723 -3.71 11.52 24.35
C LEU A 723 -2.77 10.29 24.37
N PRO A 724 -2.67 9.54 25.50
CA PRO A 724 -1.90 8.31 25.53
C PRO A 724 -2.44 7.21 24.62
N ALA A 725 -3.77 7.13 24.42
CA ALA A 725 -4.37 6.18 23.48
C ALA A 725 -3.92 6.46 22.03
N ILE A 726 -3.94 7.72 21.59
CA ILE A 726 -3.42 8.12 20.27
C ILE A 726 -1.93 7.79 20.16
N ALA A 727 -1.18 8.03 21.22
CA ALA A 727 0.26 7.73 21.25
C ALA A 727 0.57 6.24 21.14
N LEU A 728 -0.25 5.35 21.75
CA LEU A 728 -0.15 3.90 21.56
C LEU A 728 -0.41 3.48 20.10
N GLY A 729 -1.27 4.20 19.39
CA GLY A 729 -1.49 4.00 17.96
C GLY A 729 -0.26 4.22 17.09
N LEU A 730 0.75 4.94 17.61
CA LEU A 730 2.02 5.25 16.94
C LEU A 730 3.20 4.36 17.38
N GLU A 731 2.94 3.33 18.17
CA GLU A 731 4.00 2.43 18.66
C GLU A 731 4.73 1.77 17.47
N PRO A 732 6.08 1.75 17.47
CA PRO A 732 6.84 1.08 16.43
C PRO A 732 6.60 -0.43 16.41
N ALA A 733 6.87 -1.06 15.25
CA ALA A 733 6.72 -2.50 15.07
C ALA A 733 7.55 -3.28 16.10
N GLU A 734 6.95 -4.29 16.71
CA GLU A 734 7.67 -5.24 17.54
C GLU A 734 8.48 -6.20 16.67
N SER A 735 9.69 -6.56 17.10
CA SER A 735 10.57 -7.49 16.35
C SER A 735 9.97 -8.89 16.10
N SER A 736 8.86 -9.21 16.76
CA SER A 736 8.11 -10.46 16.62
C SER A 736 7.01 -10.42 15.57
N VAL A 737 6.65 -9.25 15.03
CA VAL A 737 5.50 -9.05 14.12
C VAL A 737 5.58 -9.94 12.87
N MET A 738 6.76 -10.02 12.25
CA MET A 738 7.02 -10.84 11.05
C MET A 738 7.58 -12.24 11.39
N LYS A 739 7.45 -12.67 12.64
CA LYS A 739 7.78 -14.04 13.09
C LYS A 739 6.54 -14.85 13.49
N LYS A 740 5.39 -14.18 13.65
CA LYS A 740 4.11 -14.82 13.98
C LYS A 740 3.34 -15.11 12.68
N PRO A 741 2.61 -16.23 12.57
CA PRO A 741 1.76 -16.52 11.42
C PRO A 741 0.66 -15.45 11.28
N PRO A 742 0.06 -15.32 10.07
CA PRO A 742 -1.08 -14.44 9.87
C PRO A 742 -2.25 -14.82 10.78
N ARG A 743 -3.00 -13.85 11.26
CA ARG A 743 -4.27 -14.10 11.95
C ARG A 743 -5.32 -14.58 10.97
N LYS A 744 -6.27 -15.37 11.41
CA LYS A 744 -7.46 -15.70 10.63
C LYS A 744 -8.41 -14.51 10.63
N GLU A 745 -9.15 -14.32 9.53
CA GLU A 745 -10.12 -13.21 9.43
C GLU A 745 -11.22 -13.28 10.49
N ASP A 746 -11.64 -14.50 10.84
CA ASP A 746 -12.67 -14.75 11.85
C ASP A 746 -12.15 -14.71 13.30
N ASP A 747 -10.85 -14.54 13.51
CA ASP A 747 -10.32 -14.46 14.88
C ASP A 747 -10.96 -13.30 15.62
N SER A 748 -11.45 -13.61 16.85
CA SER A 748 -11.99 -12.59 17.74
C SER A 748 -10.93 -11.53 18.05
N PHE A 749 -11.32 -10.26 18.03
CA PHE A 749 -10.46 -9.14 18.42
C PHE A 749 -9.86 -9.35 19.82
N PHE A 750 -10.59 -10.02 20.72
CA PHE A 750 -10.18 -10.34 22.09
C PHE A 750 -9.46 -11.69 22.25
N SER A 751 -9.05 -12.32 21.14
CA SER A 751 -8.28 -13.57 21.19
C SER A 751 -7.00 -13.47 22.03
N GLY A 752 -6.48 -14.59 22.50
CA GLY A 752 -5.23 -14.63 23.29
C GLY A 752 -5.39 -14.19 24.75
N GLY A 753 -6.62 -14.20 25.31
CA GLY A 753 -6.88 -13.86 26.72
C GLY A 753 -6.97 -12.34 26.99
N LEU A 754 -7.01 -11.50 25.95
CA LEU A 754 -7.05 -10.03 26.05
C LEU A 754 -8.20 -9.55 26.93
N MET A 755 -9.41 -10.16 26.80
CA MET A 755 -10.58 -9.81 27.61
C MET A 755 -10.31 -9.96 29.11
N TRP A 756 -9.69 -11.05 29.51
CA TRP A 756 -9.34 -11.26 30.93
C TRP A 756 -8.35 -10.23 31.46
N HIS A 757 -7.36 -9.85 30.65
CA HIS A 757 -6.42 -8.78 30.99
C HIS A 757 -7.15 -7.44 31.16
N ILE A 758 -8.08 -7.11 30.28
CA ILE A 758 -8.89 -5.89 30.35
C ILE A 758 -9.71 -5.86 31.65
N VAL A 759 -10.48 -6.93 31.93
CA VAL A 759 -11.36 -6.98 33.09
C VAL A 759 -10.58 -6.96 34.41
N ILE A 760 -9.51 -7.75 34.55
CA ILE A 760 -8.67 -7.77 35.74
C ILE A 760 -8.04 -6.40 35.99
N ARG A 761 -7.55 -5.72 34.94
CA ARG A 761 -6.96 -4.38 35.07
C ARG A 761 -7.98 -3.35 35.51
N GLY A 762 -9.14 -3.30 34.84
CA GLY A 762 -10.21 -2.41 35.24
C GLY A 762 -10.66 -2.62 36.67
N LEU A 763 -10.83 -3.89 37.11
CA LEU A 763 -11.18 -4.24 38.47
C LEU A 763 -10.16 -3.73 39.47
N LEU A 764 -8.86 -3.95 39.22
CA LEU A 764 -7.78 -3.48 40.10
C LEU A 764 -7.76 -1.95 40.21
N ILE A 765 -7.88 -1.24 39.05
CA ILE A 765 -7.95 0.23 39.07
C ILE A 765 -9.13 0.70 39.91
N GLY A 766 -10.33 0.16 39.69
CA GLY A 766 -11.52 0.52 40.45
C GLY A 766 -11.42 0.25 41.93
N ILE A 767 -10.95 -0.93 42.36
CA ILE A 767 -10.79 -1.31 43.78
C ILE A 767 -9.74 -0.41 44.45
N CYS A 768 -8.57 -0.17 43.83
CA CYS A 768 -7.55 0.71 44.39
C CYS A 768 -8.04 2.14 44.55
N THR A 769 -8.81 2.66 43.58
CA THR A 769 -9.42 3.99 43.64
C THR A 769 -10.44 4.11 44.77
N LEU A 770 -11.32 3.09 44.95
CA LEU A 770 -12.26 3.02 46.05
C LEU A 770 -11.58 2.93 47.41
N ALA A 771 -10.53 2.11 47.51
CA ALA A 771 -9.76 1.98 48.75
C ALA A 771 -9.10 3.33 49.12
N SER A 772 -8.49 3.99 48.18
CA SER A 772 -7.90 5.33 48.37
C SER A 772 -8.96 6.34 48.83
N PHE A 773 -10.11 6.38 48.16
CA PHE A 773 -11.23 7.25 48.55
C PHE A 773 -11.69 6.98 49.99
N THR A 774 -11.93 5.71 50.35
CA THR A 774 -12.42 5.29 51.68
C THR A 774 -11.43 5.64 52.78
N VAL A 775 -10.14 5.32 52.57
CA VAL A 775 -9.08 5.64 53.55
C VAL A 775 -8.95 7.12 53.78
N LEU A 776 -8.98 7.91 52.71
CA LEU A 776 -8.87 9.39 52.82
C LEU A 776 -10.12 9.98 53.43
N LEU A 777 -11.32 9.50 53.12
CA LEU A 777 -12.58 9.98 53.70
C LEU A 777 -12.63 9.71 55.20
N THR A 778 -12.21 8.52 55.66
CA THR A 778 -12.19 8.13 57.08
C THR A 778 -11.15 8.93 57.88
N ASN A 779 -10.01 9.23 57.28
CA ASN A 779 -8.91 9.90 57.99
C ASN A 779 -9.05 11.43 58.05
N THR A 780 -9.58 12.02 56.98
CA THR A 780 -9.64 13.50 56.85
C THR A 780 -11.03 14.08 57.12
N HIS A 781 -12.08 13.24 57.07
CA HIS A 781 -13.47 13.65 57.11
C HIS A 781 -13.84 14.74 56.09
N SER A 782 -13.00 14.93 55.08
CA SER A 782 -13.17 15.92 54.00
C SER A 782 -13.53 15.21 52.69
N LEU A 783 -14.71 15.43 52.19
CA LEU A 783 -15.19 14.86 50.94
C LEU A 783 -14.37 15.39 49.72
N GLY A 784 -13.97 16.67 49.74
CA GLY A 784 -13.15 17.25 48.68
C GLY A 784 -11.76 16.59 48.54
N THR A 785 -11.12 16.38 49.71
CA THR A 785 -9.81 15.70 49.77
C THR A 785 -9.91 14.25 49.31
N ALA A 786 -10.94 13.52 49.80
CA ALA A 786 -11.16 12.13 49.41
C ALA A 786 -11.41 11.95 47.91
N ARG A 787 -12.22 12.82 47.30
CA ARG A 787 -12.45 12.87 45.84
C ARG A 787 -11.16 13.20 45.05
N THR A 788 -10.37 14.15 45.54
CA THR A 788 -9.09 14.48 44.89
C THR A 788 -8.11 13.32 44.95
N GLY A 789 -8.04 12.62 46.09
CA GLY A 789 -7.20 11.42 46.24
C GLY A 789 -7.66 10.28 45.31
N ALA A 790 -8.97 10.08 45.19
CA ALA A 790 -9.52 9.11 44.23
C ALA A 790 -9.15 9.47 42.77
N LEU A 791 -9.29 10.73 42.40
CA LEU A 791 -8.90 11.23 41.08
C LEU A 791 -7.40 11.00 40.80
N ILE A 792 -6.52 11.33 41.75
CA ILE A 792 -5.08 11.09 41.66
C ILE A 792 -4.79 9.60 41.46
N THR A 793 -5.40 8.75 42.29
CA THR A 793 -5.21 7.28 42.25
C THR A 793 -5.65 6.74 40.88
N LEU A 794 -6.83 7.14 40.40
CA LEU A 794 -7.39 6.71 39.13
C LEU A 794 -6.45 7.08 37.98
N VAL A 795 -6.12 8.37 37.83
CA VAL A 795 -5.31 8.87 36.70
C VAL A 795 -3.90 8.29 36.72
N LEU A 796 -3.23 8.26 37.88
CA LEU A 796 -1.89 7.67 37.96
C LEU A 796 -1.89 6.16 37.64
N SER A 797 -2.91 5.40 38.08
CA SER A 797 -3.07 4.01 37.72
C SER A 797 -3.22 3.81 36.22
N GLN A 798 -4.00 4.67 35.55
CA GLN A 798 -4.19 4.67 34.09
C GLN A 798 -2.91 5.05 33.34
N LEU A 799 -2.18 6.07 33.79
CA LEU A 799 -0.91 6.50 33.19
C LEU A 799 0.20 5.44 33.36
N ILE A 800 0.17 4.66 34.44
CA ILE A 800 1.08 3.50 34.58
C ILE A 800 0.64 2.37 33.65
N HIS A 801 -0.68 2.10 33.59
CA HIS A 801 -1.24 1.04 32.76
C HIS A 801 -0.95 1.24 31.27
N VAL A 802 -0.85 2.48 30.76
CA VAL A 802 -0.51 2.74 29.37
C VAL A 802 0.84 2.14 28.97
N PHE A 803 1.85 2.13 29.87
CA PHE A 803 3.13 1.50 29.60
C PHE A 803 3.05 -0.03 29.57
N GLU A 804 2.13 -0.64 30.31
CA GLU A 804 1.88 -2.07 30.21
C GLU A 804 1.19 -2.44 28.92
N CYS A 805 0.41 -1.52 28.34
CA CYS A 805 -0.25 -1.73 27.07
C CYS A 805 0.70 -1.62 25.86
N LYS A 806 1.94 -1.12 26.01
CA LYS A 806 2.93 -1.04 24.92
C LYS A 806 3.24 -2.39 24.28
N SER A 807 3.16 -3.49 25.02
CA SER A 807 3.41 -4.84 24.51
C SER A 807 2.47 -5.86 25.16
N GLU A 808 2.08 -6.87 24.38
CA GLU A 808 1.32 -8.01 24.89
C GLU A 808 2.24 -9.06 25.55
N ASP A 809 3.51 -9.12 25.14
CA ASP A 809 4.46 -10.16 25.53
C ASP A 809 5.44 -9.70 26.65
N LYS A 810 5.59 -8.38 26.87
CA LYS A 810 6.55 -7.80 27.81
C LYS A 810 5.86 -7.25 29.05
N THR A 811 6.56 -7.31 30.18
CA THR A 811 6.09 -6.72 31.44
C THR A 811 6.50 -5.25 31.56
N LEU A 812 5.88 -4.51 32.49
CA LEU A 812 6.21 -3.11 32.77
C LEU A 812 7.73 -2.87 32.93
N PHE A 813 8.46 -3.81 33.55
CA PHE A 813 9.91 -3.66 33.79
C PHE A 813 10.81 -3.97 32.58
N THR A 814 10.27 -4.61 31.54
CA THR A 814 11.03 -5.03 30.34
C THR A 814 10.68 -4.28 29.07
N VAL A 815 9.68 -3.38 29.16
CA VAL A 815 9.23 -2.58 28.02
C VAL A 815 10.24 -1.48 27.70
N PRO A 816 10.59 -1.24 26.43
CA PRO A 816 11.46 -0.13 26.03
C PRO A 816 10.71 1.22 26.11
N TYR A 817 10.91 1.95 27.20
CA TYR A 817 10.21 3.22 27.43
C TYR A 817 10.49 4.28 26.36
N LEU A 818 11.73 4.38 25.87
CA LEU A 818 12.17 5.40 24.92
C LEU A 818 11.84 5.09 23.45
N SER A 819 11.23 3.93 23.15
CA SER A 819 10.88 3.57 21.75
C SER A 819 9.82 4.48 21.15
N ASN A 820 8.98 5.11 21.98
CA ASN A 820 7.92 6.02 21.54
C ASN A 820 7.98 7.33 22.36
N PRO A 821 8.71 8.33 21.90
CA PRO A 821 8.82 9.62 22.61
C PRO A 821 7.49 10.36 22.67
N PHE A 822 6.60 10.13 21.70
CA PHE A 822 5.27 10.74 21.69
C PHE A 822 4.40 10.22 22.85
N LEU A 823 4.54 8.94 23.22
CA LEU A 823 3.87 8.38 24.40
C LEU A 823 4.38 9.03 25.70
N LEU A 824 5.69 9.20 25.85
CA LEU A 824 6.25 9.88 27.03
C LEU A 824 5.74 11.33 27.14
N PHE A 825 5.70 12.05 26.01
CA PHE A 825 5.20 13.40 25.95
C PHE A 825 3.69 13.47 26.30
N SER A 826 2.88 12.54 25.80
CA SER A 826 1.45 12.47 26.11
C SER A 826 1.19 12.19 27.58
N VAL A 827 1.92 11.24 28.17
CA VAL A 827 1.85 10.93 29.62
C VAL A 827 2.24 12.15 30.46
N PHE A 828 3.30 12.87 30.06
CA PHE A 828 3.70 14.09 30.73
C PHE A 828 2.63 15.17 30.69
N ILE A 829 2.01 15.40 29.52
CA ILE A 829 0.91 16.38 29.38
C ILE A 829 -0.29 15.96 30.21
N SER A 830 -0.66 14.68 30.20
CA SER A 830 -1.78 14.17 30.99
C SER A 830 -1.54 14.33 32.48
N ALA A 831 -0.33 14.04 32.96
CA ALA A 831 0.07 14.28 34.35
C ALA A 831 0.06 15.76 34.69
N ALA A 832 0.58 16.62 33.82
CA ALA A 832 0.57 18.06 34.01
C ALA A 832 -0.86 18.63 34.06
N ALA A 833 -1.79 18.11 33.26
CA ALA A 833 -3.20 18.51 33.29
C ALA A 833 -3.87 18.08 34.62
N LEU A 834 -3.60 16.88 35.13
CA LEU A 834 -4.05 16.43 36.46
C LEU A 834 -3.55 17.40 37.54
N PHE A 835 -2.24 17.68 37.56
CA PHE A 835 -1.66 18.59 38.55
C PHE A 835 -2.19 20.00 38.42
N ALA A 836 -2.37 20.51 37.18
CA ALA A 836 -3.00 21.81 36.97
C ALA A 836 -4.43 21.86 37.55
N GLY A 837 -5.22 20.81 37.35
CA GLY A 837 -6.56 20.68 37.92
C GLY A 837 -6.60 20.65 39.45
N ILE A 838 -5.49 20.24 40.10
CA ILE A 838 -5.40 20.16 41.56
C ILE A 838 -4.83 21.44 42.16
N TRP A 839 -3.84 22.09 41.53
CA TRP A 839 -3.14 23.23 42.15
C TRP A 839 -3.55 24.61 41.63
N LEU A 840 -4.13 24.71 40.42
CA LEU A 840 -4.56 26.02 39.90
C LEU A 840 -5.94 26.44 40.44
N PRO A 841 -6.08 27.60 41.15
CA PRO A 841 -7.33 27.97 41.81
C PRO A 841 -8.54 28.07 40.88
N VAL A 842 -8.32 28.44 39.60
CA VAL A 842 -9.39 28.53 38.61
C VAL A 842 -9.91 27.13 38.26
N LEU A 843 -9.00 26.17 38.04
CA LEU A 843 -9.36 24.80 37.69
C LEU A 843 -9.91 24.00 38.89
N GLN A 844 -9.45 24.30 40.10
CA GLN A 844 -10.03 23.72 41.33
C GLN A 844 -11.52 23.97 41.44
N LYS A 845 -11.95 25.18 41.10
CA LYS A 845 -13.40 25.54 41.11
C LYS A 845 -14.18 24.79 40.01
N VAL A 846 -13.54 24.51 38.87
CA VAL A 846 -14.17 23.78 37.75
C VAL A 846 -14.27 22.28 38.06
N PHE A 847 -13.22 21.68 38.60
CA PHE A 847 -13.14 20.24 38.87
C PHE A 847 -13.47 19.87 40.32
N PHE A 848 -13.81 20.84 41.16
CA PHE A 848 -14.11 20.63 42.58
C PHE A 848 -13.04 19.85 43.32
N THR A 849 -11.78 20.18 43.07
CA THR A 849 -10.61 19.56 43.70
C THR A 849 -10.15 20.34 44.92
N ALA A 850 -9.52 19.64 45.85
CA ALA A 850 -8.87 20.23 47.03
C ALA A 850 -7.36 19.89 46.98
N VAL A 851 -6.50 20.78 47.49
CA VAL A 851 -5.06 20.55 47.53
C VAL A 851 -4.80 19.53 48.63
N PRO A 852 -4.31 18.32 48.30
CA PRO A 852 -4.00 17.31 49.30
C PRO A 852 -2.72 17.66 50.05
N SER A 853 -2.63 17.25 51.32
CA SER A 853 -1.39 17.25 52.11
C SER A 853 -0.44 16.20 51.49
N LEU A 854 0.86 16.28 51.83
CA LEU A 854 1.86 15.31 51.36
C LEU A 854 1.50 13.85 51.77
N GLY A 855 0.98 13.64 52.99
CA GLY A 855 0.54 12.32 53.43
C GLY A 855 -0.61 11.76 52.60
N GLU A 856 -1.64 12.58 52.33
CA GLU A 856 -2.79 12.21 51.50
C GLU A 856 -2.39 11.92 50.07
N PHE A 857 -1.47 12.74 49.51
CA PHE A 857 -0.90 12.50 48.18
C PHE A 857 -0.16 11.16 48.11
N LEU A 858 0.68 10.86 49.09
CA LEU A 858 1.40 9.60 49.16
C LEU A 858 0.48 8.38 49.27
N VAL A 859 -0.65 8.47 50.03
CA VAL A 859 -1.66 7.40 50.07
C VAL A 859 -2.23 7.15 48.67
N ALA A 860 -2.58 8.20 47.94
CA ALA A 860 -3.12 8.08 46.57
C ALA A 860 -2.10 7.45 45.61
N VAL A 861 -0.83 7.88 45.67
CA VAL A 861 0.28 7.32 44.87
C VAL A 861 0.55 5.85 45.22
N ALA A 862 0.55 5.50 46.51
CA ALA A 862 0.73 4.13 46.94
C ALA A 862 -0.38 3.21 46.46
N ALA A 863 -1.65 3.66 46.53
CA ALA A 863 -2.77 2.92 45.99
C ALA A 863 -2.66 2.72 44.46
N ALA A 864 -2.22 3.73 43.72
CA ALA A 864 -1.98 3.62 42.27
C ALA A 864 -0.86 2.63 41.95
N ALA A 865 0.21 2.56 42.77
CA ALA A 865 1.34 1.66 42.55
C ALA A 865 1.00 0.18 42.81
N ILE A 866 -0.09 -0.13 43.55
CA ILE A 866 -0.55 -1.51 43.75
C ILE A 866 -1.08 -2.14 42.48
N VAL A 867 -1.67 -1.36 41.57
CA VAL A 867 -2.30 -1.85 40.34
C VAL A 867 -1.33 -2.67 39.44
N PRO A 868 -0.13 -2.20 39.08
CA PRO A 868 0.81 -2.98 38.27
C PRO A 868 1.35 -4.22 38.98
N VAL A 869 1.51 -4.15 40.32
CA VAL A 869 1.99 -5.30 41.15
C VAL A 869 0.94 -6.39 41.17
N GLY A 870 -0.31 -6.05 41.54
CA GLY A 870 -1.42 -6.99 41.56
C GLY A 870 -1.65 -7.68 40.24
N ALA A 871 -1.53 -6.94 39.18
CA ALA A 871 -1.72 -7.43 37.81
C ALA A 871 -0.58 -8.33 37.29
N GLY A 872 0.61 -8.27 37.86
CA GLY A 872 1.69 -9.23 37.57
C GLY A 872 1.50 -10.58 38.29
N ILE A 873 0.79 -10.59 39.43
CA ILE A 873 0.60 -11.76 40.30
C ILE A 873 -0.68 -12.52 39.94
N ILE A 874 -1.82 -11.82 39.78
CA ILE A 874 -3.15 -12.44 39.62
C ILE A 874 -3.25 -13.36 38.39
N PRO A 875 -2.78 -12.99 37.19
CA PRO A 875 -2.84 -13.90 36.05
C PRO A 875 -2.02 -15.17 36.23
N LYS A 876 -0.90 -15.10 36.95
CA LYS A 876 -0.07 -16.30 37.23
C LYS A 876 -0.76 -17.27 38.17
N LEU A 877 -1.62 -16.77 39.07
CA LEU A 877 -2.40 -17.59 39.98
C LEU A 877 -3.58 -18.30 39.32
N PHE A 878 -4.24 -17.62 38.35
CA PHE A 878 -5.48 -18.11 37.74
C PHE A 878 -5.30 -18.77 36.36
N MET A 879 -4.27 -18.44 35.59
CA MET A 879 -4.10 -18.92 34.23
C MET A 879 -3.10 -20.06 34.05
N GLY A 880 -2.55 -20.68 35.11
CA GLY A 880 -1.62 -21.79 34.99
C GLY A 880 -0.47 -21.47 33.97
N LYS A 881 0.71 -22.07 34.11
CA LYS A 881 1.81 -21.90 33.16
C LYS A 881 1.31 -22.10 31.72
N LYS A 882 1.35 -21.07 30.88
CA LYS A 882 1.33 -21.26 29.42
C LYS A 882 2.38 -22.33 29.13
N SER A 883 1.97 -23.40 28.45
CA SER A 883 2.90 -24.37 27.87
C SER A 883 3.99 -23.62 27.11
N PRO A 884 5.26 -24.03 27.27
CA PRO A 884 6.37 -23.41 26.55
C PRO A 884 6.07 -23.49 25.07
N ASP A 885 6.41 -22.40 24.32
CA ASP A 885 6.35 -22.29 22.89
C ASP A 885 6.64 -23.66 22.24
N VAL A 886 5.70 -24.14 21.46
CA VAL A 886 5.97 -25.16 20.46
C VAL A 886 6.97 -24.54 19.50
N THR A 887 8.24 -24.65 19.82
CA THR A 887 9.32 -24.50 18.86
C THR A 887 9.07 -25.57 17.81
N VAL A 888 8.50 -25.14 16.68
CA VAL A 888 8.49 -25.96 15.48
C VAL A 888 9.96 -26.14 15.13
N ASN A 889 10.51 -27.28 15.54
CA ASN A 889 11.80 -27.78 15.07
C ASN A 889 11.69 -27.94 13.56
N ILE A 890 12.19 -26.96 12.82
CA ILE A 890 12.48 -27.09 11.39
C ILE A 890 13.70 -27.99 11.33
N PRO A 891 13.63 -29.19 10.75
CA PRO A 891 14.82 -30.00 10.51
C PRO A 891 15.76 -29.21 9.62
N GLN A 892 16.97 -28.96 10.11
CA GLN A 892 18.08 -28.57 9.30
C GLN A 892 18.46 -29.79 8.43
N GLY A 893 18.15 -29.68 7.11
CA GLY A 893 18.55 -30.64 6.10
C GLY A 893 18.61 -29.95 4.75
#